data_f0eede87871ce642e15ac1fd672a631f
#
_entry.id   f0eede87871ce642e15ac1fd672a631f
#
_cell.length_a   1.000
_cell.length_b   1.000
_cell.length_c   1.000
_cell.angle_alpha   90.00
_cell.angle_beta   90.00
_cell.angle_gamma   90.00
#
_symmetry.space_group_name_H-M   'P 1'
#
loop_
_entity.id
_entity.type
_entity.pdbx_description
1 polymer ?
#
loop_
_entity_poly.entity_id
_entity_poly.type
_entity_poly.pdbx_seq_one_letter_code
_entity_poly.pdbx_strand_id
1 'polypeptide(L)'
;MISDKTKREILSPAGTYECFRAAINAGADAVYLGGSMFGARAFAGNFDNEELIKAIRTAHLYGRKVYLTVNTLLRNDELEKLVEYIRPYYEEGLDAVIVQDYGVFAILRDNFPGLDLHASTQMTITGKNGAQLLKKMGASRVVTARELSAEEIKDIHDNVDIEIESFVHGALCYCYSGQCLLSSMIGGRSGNRGRCAQPCRLTYSMNGIKDKYLLSPKDMCTIEAIPDILDAGVYSLKIEGRMKSPEYVAGVTYAYRKYVDMYLEKGRDGFKVDAHDIMQLMDLYNRGGFCKGYYYSHNDKNIMTFNRPNHQGIVVGTVKNGEILLSEEINAGDVLEFADGSEYTVPAGKKNGRFALPKGVIRNTQNGTSVYRTRNNTLLAEIREKYIDKDIKLGLKMNICLKEGERALLKVQSDDKAAIVYGGILEKSEKHPATRADVIKQLKKLGGTAFMCDDADITVEIDGTPFVPVKLLNDLRRSALTDIENEILSEGRRKLEVPDRRTGEYTQNTKTGIRKTEKMNMTVQVMNKEQLQAIISSVKAGMEGASAIDISRIYLSTELSGIDGAISMKSMVDEYNEHISDDNRRVEVYLAMPYIFRERTVRLFDKKSEDIRAAGFDGLLIRSPEELMYIKNNGMYELYGGRIIIDYNMYTYNKAAVDEYEHLGINGFTLSEELNAGQLKGLCRSVGKYSIGEYSIGKYSTGRYSDGDREIYLEKIAYGYLPLMVTAGCTLKYTSKDKPCGRAGVYYFTDRKGKKLAAINSCGYCYNLIFNSVPEYLLDKKEELKNMGVNAVRINFTIEKADEVEEIILTAGASIKDYTRGHYNRGVD
;
A
#
# COMPACT_ATOMS: atom_id res chain seq x y z
N MET A 1 16.01 20.60 -5.43
CA MET A 1 15.65 20.71 -6.85
C MET A 1 14.18 21.07 -6.89
N ILE A 2 13.82 22.19 -7.45
CA ILE A 2 12.42 22.60 -7.67
C ILE A 2 11.89 21.63 -8.73
N SER A 3 10.99 20.71 -8.34
CA SER A 3 10.34 19.82 -9.31
C SER A 3 9.64 20.71 -10.36
N ASP A 4 9.89 20.42 -11.61
CA ASP A 4 9.18 21.06 -12.72
C ASP A 4 7.67 20.83 -12.51
N LYS A 5 6.96 21.85 -12.00
CA LYS A 5 5.53 21.79 -11.64
C LYS A 5 4.61 21.46 -12.81
N THR A 6 5.15 21.36 -14.02
CA THR A 6 4.40 21.06 -15.25
C THR A 6 4.36 19.56 -15.57
N LYS A 7 5.27 18.76 -15.03
CA LYS A 7 5.34 17.32 -15.31
C LYS A 7 4.54 16.53 -14.28
N ARG A 8 3.69 15.63 -14.74
CA ARG A 8 2.92 14.66 -13.93
C ARG A 8 3.34 13.24 -14.27
N GLU A 9 3.36 12.37 -13.28
CA GLU A 9 3.85 11.01 -13.40
C GLU A 9 2.69 10.01 -13.54
N ILE A 10 2.73 9.17 -14.55
CA ILE A 10 1.92 7.95 -14.65
C ILE A 10 2.73 6.80 -14.09
N LEU A 11 2.29 6.27 -12.95
CA LEU A 11 2.94 5.16 -12.26
C LEU A 11 2.19 3.85 -12.55
N SER A 12 2.79 3.00 -13.38
CA SER A 12 2.19 1.75 -13.83
C SER A 12 2.66 0.53 -13.05
N PRO A 13 1.81 -0.49 -12.90
CA PRO A 13 2.17 -1.74 -12.24
C PRO A 13 2.91 -2.68 -13.19
N ALA A 14 3.86 -3.47 -12.69
CA ALA A 14 4.38 -4.63 -13.39
C ALA A 14 4.46 -5.85 -12.46
N GLY A 15 3.84 -6.95 -12.87
CA GLY A 15 3.95 -8.26 -12.22
C GLY A 15 4.90 -9.22 -12.93
N THR A 16 5.24 -8.91 -14.19
CA THR A 16 6.17 -9.67 -15.03
C THR A 16 6.97 -8.71 -15.89
N TYR A 17 8.07 -9.18 -16.48
CA TYR A 17 8.86 -8.38 -17.41
C TYR A 17 8.08 -7.96 -18.67
N GLU A 18 7.15 -8.80 -19.16
CA GLU A 18 6.26 -8.44 -20.27
C GLU A 18 5.32 -7.27 -19.88
N CYS A 19 4.74 -7.29 -18.66
CA CYS A 19 3.97 -6.17 -18.15
C CYS A 19 4.80 -4.89 -18.00
N PHE A 20 6.05 -5.01 -17.59
CA PHE A 20 6.98 -3.90 -17.48
C PHE A 20 7.23 -3.25 -18.85
N ARG A 21 7.56 -4.04 -19.89
CA ARG A 21 7.72 -3.52 -21.26
C ARG A 21 6.44 -2.87 -21.77
N ALA A 22 5.30 -3.52 -21.57
CA ALA A 22 4.00 -3.01 -21.97
C ALA A 22 3.70 -1.64 -21.32
N ALA A 23 4.04 -1.45 -20.04
CA ALA A 23 3.91 -0.17 -19.33
C ALA A 23 4.78 0.94 -19.95
N ILE A 24 6.07 0.65 -20.18
CA ILE A 24 7.03 1.60 -20.80
C ILE A 24 6.54 2.00 -22.19
N ASN A 25 6.18 1.03 -23.01
CA ASN A 25 5.75 1.25 -24.40
C ASN A 25 4.41 2.03 -24.47
N ALA A 26 3.55 1.91 -23.45
CA ALA A 26 2.29 2.63 -23.34
C ALA A 26 2.43 4.04 -22.73
N GLY A 27 3.65 4.47 -22.38
CA GLY A 27 3.95 5.83 -21.93
C GLY A 27 3.94 6.03 -20.40
N ALA A 28 4.22 4.98 -19.62
CA ALA A 28 4.49 5.15 -18.20
C ALA A 28 5.74 5.99 -17.96
N ASP A 29 5.70 6.90 -16.98
CA ASP A 29 6.87 7.66 -16.52
C ASP A 29 7.67 6.87 -15.48
N ALA A 30 6.96 6.05 -14.69
CA ALA A 30 7.55 5.16 -13.71
C ALA A 30 6.79 3.83 -13.66
N VAL A 31 7.50 2.76 -13.28
CA VAL A 31 6.91 1.43 -13.09
C VAL A 31 7.22 0.94 -11.68
N TYR A 32 6.19 0.51 -10.94
CA TYR A 32 6.39 -0.13 -9.66
C TYR A 32 6.23 -1.65 -9.78
N LEU A 33 7.14 -2.37 -9.15
CA LEU A 33 7.23 -3.82 -9.25
C LEU A 33 7.68 -4.45 -7.93
N GLY A 34 7.59 -5.74 -7.81
CA GLY A 34 8.06 -6.51 -6.66
C GLY A 34 9.20 -7.43 -7.06
N GLY A 35 10.20 -7.49 -6.22
CA GLY A 35 11.25 -8.48 -6.33
C GLY A 35 10.87 -9.81 -5.64
N SER A 36 11.83 -10.70 -5.53
CA SER A 36 11.67 -12.04 -4.96
C SER A 36 11.30 -12.04 -3.46
N MET A 37 11.56 -10.93 -2.73
CA MET A 37 11.30 -10.80 -1.30
C MET A 37 10.55 -9.50 -0.98
N PHE A 38 9.88 -9.46 0.17
CA PHE A 38 9.34 -8.27 0.85
C PHE A 38 8.21 -7.50 0.15
N GLY A 39 7.66 -8.01 -0.94
CA GLY A 39 6.59 -7.35 -1.69
C GLY A 39 5.17 -7.80 -1.30
N ALA A 40 4.21 -6.86 -1.26
CA ALA A 40 2.81 -7.09 -0.85
C ALA A 40 1.95 -7.88 -1.86
N ARG A 41 2.52 -8.53 -2.84
CA ARG A 41 1.85 -9.39 -3.83
C ARG A 41 2.66 -10.67 -4.01
N ALA A 42 2.71 -11.51 -2.98
CA ALA A 42 3.49 -12.75 -2.97
C ALA A 42 3.11 -13.74 -4.10
N PHE A 43 1.90 -13.62 -4.65
CA PHE A 43 1.39 -14.46 -5.75
C PHE A 43 1.48 -13.80 -7.13
N ALA A 44 2.05 -12.60 -7.27
CA ALA A 44 2.44 -12.06 -8.57
C ALA A 44 3.68 -12.82 -9.08
N GLY A 45 3.96 -12.72 -10.39
CA GLY A 45 5.16 -13.35 -10.98
C GLY A 45 6.43 -12.89 -10.28
N ASN A 46 6.48 -11.63 -9.84
CA ASN A 46 7.63 -10.95 -9.24
C ASN A 46 8.93 -11.13 -10.06
N PHE A 47 9.85 -10.22 -9.88
CA PHE A 47 11.12 -10.21 -10.62
C PHE A 47 12.19 -10.94 -9.80
N ASP A 48 12.95 -11.80 -10.47
CA ASP A 48 14.20 -12.25 -9.89
C ASP A 48 15.28 -11.15 -9.94
N ASN A 49 16.47 -11.44 -9.41
CA ASN A 49 17.53 -10.43 -9.30
C ASN A 49 18.01 -9.94 -10.68
N GLU A 50 18.14 -10.84 -11.67
CA GLU A 50 18.61 -10.51 -13.02
C GLU A 50 17.57 -9.72 -13.78
N GLU A 51 16.29 -10.14 -13.70
CA GLU A 51 15.17 -9.44 -14.31
C GLU A 51 14.97 -8.04 -13.72
N LEU A 52 15.17 -7.88 -12.39
CA LEU A 52 15.04 -6.58 -11.75
C LEU A 52 16.15 -5.61 -12.16
N ILE A 53 17.41 -6.05 -12.20
CA ILE A 53 18.53 -5.27 -12.73
C ILE A 53 18.27 -4.91 -14.19
N LYS A 54 17.83 -5.87 -15.01
CA LYS A 54 17.47 -5.63 -16.40
C LYS A 54 16.33 -4.61 -16.53
N ALA A 55 15.33 -4.66 -15.66
CA ALA A 55 14.21 -3.70 -15.66
C ALA A 55 14.69 -2.28 -15.33
N ILE A 56 15.58 -2.11 -14.32
CA ILE A 56 16.17 -0.81 -13.99
C ILE A 56 16.93 -0.24 -15.19
N ARG A 57 17.85 -1.02 -15.78
CA ARG A 57 18.61 -0.60 -16.96
C ARG A 57 17.69 -0.23 -18.13
N THR A 58 16.69 -1.06 -18.40
CA THR A 58 15.77 -0.80 -19.51
C THR A 58 14.94 0.46 -19.26
N ALA A 59 14.44 0.69 -18.02
CA ALA A 59 13.73 1.90 -17.70
C ALA A 59 14.59 3.15 -17.88
N HIS A 60 15.81 3.14 -17.34
CA HIS A 60 16.73 4.27 -17.44
C HIS A 60 17.14 4.55 -18.88
N LEU A 61 17.34 3.52 -19.68
CA LEU A 61 17.63 3.68 -21.12
C LEU A 61 16.54 4.47 -21.84
N TYR A 62 15.27 4.31 -21.44
CA TYR A 62 14.12 5.06 -21.97
C TYR A 62 13.75 6.30 -21.13
N GLY A 63 14.60 6.73 -20.20
CA GLY A 63 14.35 7.89 -19.34
C GLY A 63 13.16 7.69 -18.39
N ARG A 64 12.90 6.44 -17.95
CA ARG A 64 11.82 6.05 -17.03
C ARG A 64 12.37 5.60 -15.70
N LYS A 65 11.52 5.59 -14.66
CA LYS A 65 11.88 5.23 -13.29
C LYS A 65 11.36 3.87 -12.89
N VAL A 66 12.05 3.23 -11.94
CA VAL A 66 11.63 1.96 -11.33
C VAL A 66 11.50 2.11 -9.82
N TYR A 67 10.35 1.72 -9.26
CA TYR A 67 10.09 1.74 -7.81
C TYR A 67 9.90 0.30 -7.31
N LEU A 68 10.78 -0.11 -6.42
CA LEU A 68 10.72 -1.43 -5.80
C LEU A 68 9.76 -1.44 -4.60
N THR A 69 8.84 -2.39 -4.56
CA THR A 69 7.97 -2.55 -3.39
C THR A 69 8.65 -3.40 -2.32
N VAL A 70 8.92 -2.80 -1.15
CA VAL A 70 9.31 -3.44 0.10
C VAL A 70 8.24 -3.08 1.13
N ASN A 71 6.99 -3.36 0.77
CA ASN A 71 5.81 -2.87 1.46
C ASN A 71 5.05 -3.96 2.22
N THR A 72 5.79 -4.81 2.90
CA THR A 72 5.29 -5.77 3.88
C THR A 72 5.92 -5.50 5.24
N LEU A 73 5.26 -5.96 6.30
CA LEU A 73 5.85 -5.97 7.64
C LEU A 73 6.93 -7.05 7.71
N LEU A 74 8.10 -6.71 8.23
CA LEU A 74 9.24 -7.64 8.34
C LEU A 74 9.49 -8.03 9.79
N ARG A 75 9.82 -9.30 10.00
CA ARG A 75 10.29 -9.81 11.29
C ARG A 75 11.78 -9.49 11.50
N ASN A 76 12.27 -9.59 12.71
CA ASN A 76 13.68 -9.35 13.02
C ASN A 76 14.64 -10.20 12.15
N ASP A 77 14.32 -11.48 11.96
CA ASP A 77 15.12 -12.40 11.13
C ASP A 77 15.09 -12.06 9.62
N GLU A 78 14.08 -11.35 9.18
CA GLU A 78 13.96 -10.89 7.79
C GLU A 78 14.72 -9.57 7.57
N LEU A 79 14.76 -8.70 8.57
CA LEU A 79 15.49 -7.41 8.48
C LEU A 79 16.99 -7.60 8.22
N GLU A 80 17.59 -8.68 8.74
CA GLU A 80 19.01 -9.00 8.53
C GLU A 80 19.38 -9.12 7.05
N LYS A 81 18.45 -9.53 6.21
CA LYS A 81 18.63 -9.73 4.77
C LYS A 81 18.35 -8.48 3.94
N LEU A 82 17.77 -7.44 4.54
CA LEU A 82 17.22 -6.31 3.80
C LEU A 82 18.30 -5.51 3.07
N VAL A 83 19.40 -5.18 3.77
CA VAL A 83 20.47 -4.35 3.20
C VAL A 83 21.17 -5.06 2.04
N GLU A 84 21.50 -6.35 2.22
CA GLU A 84 22.13 -7.14 1.15
C GLU A 84 21.19 -7.33 -0.06
N TYR A 85 19.90 -7.45 0.18
CA TYR A 85 18.91 -7.57 -0.87
C TYR A 85 18.76 -6.29 -1.70
N ILE A 86 18.80 -5.12 -1.07
CA ILE A 86 18.60 -3.83 -1.77
C ILE A 86 19.87 -3.35 -2.46
N ARG A 87 21.07 -3.67 -1.93
CA ARG A 87 22.37 -3.18 -2.41
C ARG A 87 22.56 -3.27 -3.92
N PRO A 88 22.39 -4.43 -4.60
CA PRO A 88 22.65 -4.53 -6.04
C PRO A 88 21.74 -3.64 -6.88
N TYR A 89 20.50 -3.42 -6.44
CA TYR A 89 19.55 -2.55 -7.13
C TYR A 89 19.87 -1.06 -6.90
N TYR A 90 20.28 -0.72 -5.67
CA TYR A 90 20.74 0.63 -5.35
C TYR A 90 21.97 1.01 -6.20
N GLU A 91 22.93 0.12 -6.30
CA GLU A 91 24.16 0.33 -7.10
C GLU A 91 23.83 0.46 -8.59
N GLU A 92 22.84 -0.26 -9.10
CA GLU A 92 22.37 -0.12 -10.49
C GLU A 92 21.49 1.11 -10.74
N GLY A 93 21.14 1.86 -9.66
CA GLY A 93 20.42 3.13 -9.78
C GLY A 93 18.92 3.06 -9.47
N LEU A 94 18.45 2.07 -8.71
CA LEU A 94 17.05 2.01 -8.27
C LEU A 94 16.56 3.38 -7.79
N ASP A 95 15.48 3.89 -8.38
CA ASP A 95 15.00 5.25 -8.14
C ASP A 95 14.35 5.42 -6.77
N ALA A 96 13.46 4.49 -6.38
CA ALA A 96 12.79 4.56 -5.08
C ALA A 96 12.38 3.19 -4.54
N VAL A 97 12.12 3.15 -3.22
CA VAL A 97 11.51 2.01 -2.54
C VAL A 97 10.20 2.44 -1.89
N ILE A 98 9.12 1.65 -2.12
CA ILE A 98 7.81 1.86 -1.50
C ILE A 98 7.75 1.03 -0.22
N VAL A 99 7.59 1.68 0.95
CA VAL A 99 7.77 1.08 2.27
C VAL A 99 6.51 1.20 3.12
N GLN A 100 6.18 0.14 3.89
CA GLN A 100 5.12 0.14 4.90
C GLN A 100 5.66 0.16 6.33
N ASP A 101 6.69 -0.61 6.60
CA ASP A 101 7.25 -0.89 7.93
C ASP A 101 8.19 0.25 8.37
N TYR A 102 7.96 0.81 9.55
CA TYR A 102 8.76 1.92 10.08
C TYR A 102 10.23 1.52 10.32
N GLY A 103 10.48 0.29 10.72
CA GLY A 103 11.85 -0.23 10.89
C GLY A 103 12.56 -0.42 9.54
N VAL A 104 11.85 -0.93 8.54
CA VAL A 104 12.37 -1.00 7.16
C VAL A 104 12.68 0.39 6.63
N PHE A 105 11.80 1.36 6.89
CA PHE A 105 11.99 2.75 6.49
C PHE A 105 13.28 3.33 7.08
N ALA A 106 13.48 3.17 8.38
CA ALA A 106 14.67 3.64 9.09
C ALA A 106 15.96 2.99 8.53
N ILE A 107 15.97 1.67 8.38
CA ILE A 107 17.13 0.94 7.85
C ILE A 107 17.49 1.40 6.43
N LEU A 108 16.50 1.57 5.55
CA LEU A 108 16.77 2.02 4.18
C LEU A 108 17.27 3.46 4.13
N ARG A 109 16.67 4.37 4.91
CA ARG A 109 17.12 5.76 5.04
C ARG A 109 18.57 5.85 5.46
N ASP A 110 18.95 5.07 6.47
CA ASP A 110 20.25 5.17 7.11
C ASP A 110 21.37 4.46 6.31
N ASN A 111 21.05 3.45 5.50
CA ASN A 111 22.04 2.67 4.76
C ASN A 111 22.15 3.03 3.26
N PHE A 112 21.17 3.72 2.66
CA PHE A 112 21.14 4.01 1.24
C PHE A 112 20.94 5.51 0.97
N PRO A 113 21.96 6.36 1.15
CA PRO A 113 21.83 7.80 0.91
C PRO A 113 21.45 8.10 -0.54
N GLY A 114 20.48 9.00 -0.73
CA GLY A 114 19.97 9.36 -2.05
C GLY A 114 19.03 8.35 -2.71
N LEU A 115 18.63 7.31 -1.98
CA LEU A 115 17.50 6.45 -2.38
C LEU A 115 16.21 7.09 -1.91
N ASP A 116 15.29 7.35 -2.84
CA ASP A 116 13.99 7.90 -2.49
C ASP A 116 13.12 6.87 -1.73
N LEU A 117 12.50 7.32 -0.64
CA LEU A 117 11.60 6.50 0.16
C LEU A 117 10.16 7.00 0.02
N HIS A 118 9.31 6.15 -0.57
CA HIS A 118 7.90 6.43 -0.74
C HIS A 118 7.09 5.72 0.34
N ALA A 119 6.38 6.48 1.17
CA ALA A 119 5.50 5.90 2.17
C ALA A 119 4.30 5.22 1.51
N SER A 120 4.17 3.91 1.72
CA SER A 120 3.09 3.10 1.14
C SER A 120 1.71 3.54 1.63
N THR A 121 0.67 3.36 0.81
CA THR A 121 -0.73 3.50 1.25
C THR A 121 -1.07 2.63 2.46
N GLN A 122 -0.30 1.57 2.71
CA GLN A 122 -0.44 0.70 3.88
C GLN A 122 0.03 1.34 5.19
N MET A 123 0.71 2.49 5.15
CA MET A 123 0.97 3.32 6.33
C MET A 123 -0.25 4.16 6.74
N THR A 124 -1.33 4.10 5.98
CA THR A 124 -2.65 4.69 6.29
C THR A 124 -2.58 6.22 6.49
N ILE A 125 -1.94 6.93 5.57
CA ILE A 125 -1.85 8.39 5.63
C ILE A 125 -3.18 8.99 5.21
N THR A 126 -3.83 9.69 6.16
CA THR A 126 -5.20 10.20 6.01
C THR A 126 -5.31 11.72 6.16
N GLY A 127 -4.19 12.44 6.26
CA GLY A 127 -4.17 13.89 6.36
C GLY A 127 -2.76 14.48 6.41
N LYS A 128 -2.70 15.79 6.62
CA LYS A 128 -1.45 16.55 6.62
C LYS A 128 -0.51 16.20 7.78
N ASN A 129 -1.04 15.80 8.93
CA ASN A 129 -0.21 15.47 10.09
C ASN A 129 0.64 14.21 9.83
N GLY A 130 0.05 13.14 9.29
CA GLY A 130 0.80 11.94 8.92
C GLY A 130 1.81 12.21 7.79
N ALA A 131 1.42 12.99 6.79
CA ALA A 131 2.33 13.40 5.73
C ALA A 131 3.51 14.22 6.29
N GLN A 132 3.26 15.12 7.25
CA GLN A 132 4.30 15.89 7.93
C GLN A 132 5.25 15.01 8.76
N LEU A 133 4.71 14.01 9.47
CA LEU A 133 5.52 13.04 10.21
C LEU A 133 6.47 12.30 9.27
N LEU A 134 5.95 11.74 8.17
CA LEU A 134 6.76 10.98 7.23
C LEU A 134 7.79 11.84 6.49
N LYS A 135 7.45 13.09 6.16
CA LYS A 135 8.44 14.06 5.65
C LYS A 135 9.58 14.28 6.64
N LYS A 136 9.27 14.46 7.93
CA LYS A 136 10.29 14.60 8.98
C LYS A 136 11.15 13.35 9.13
N MET A 137 10.60 12.16 8.88
CA MET A 137 11.33 10.91 8.86
C MET A 137 12.21 10.74 7.61
N GLY A 138 12.03 11.54 6.57
CA GLY A 138 12.81 11.50 5.34
C GLY A 138 12.09 10.90 4.13
N ALA A 139 10.77 10.76 4.17
CA ALA A 139 10.01 10.38 2.99
C ALA A 139 10.05 11.48 1.93
N SER A 140 10.34 11.12 0.68
CA SER A 140 10.24 12.02 -0.47
C SER A 140 8.80 12.08 -1.03
N ARG A 141 8.00 11.01 -0.79
CA ARG A 141 6.64 10.87 -1.31
C ARG A 141 5.73 10.14 -0.32
N VAL A 142 4.46 10.54 -0.27
CA VAL A 142 3.39 9.81 0.43
C VAL A 142 2.36 9.28 -0.55
N VAL A 143 2.01 7.99 -0.41
CA VAL A 143 0.87 7.38 -1.09
C VAL A 143 -0.34 7.51 -0.19
N THR A 144 -1.27 8.39 -0.53
CA THR A 144 -2.45 8.66 0.29
C THR A 144 -3.33 7.42 0.47
N ALA A 145 -4.08 7.37 1.57
CA ALA A 145 -5.16 6.41 1.72
C ALA A 145 -6.18 6.61 0.58
N ARG A 146 -6.71 5.51 0.04
CA ARG A 146 -7.66 5.53 -1.10
C ARG A 146 -9.02 6.13 -0.75
N GLU A 147 -9.26 6.32 0.53
CA GLU A 147 -10.49 6.84 1.13
C GLU A 147 -10.53 8.37 1.22
N LEU A 148 -9.45 9.07 0.84
CA LEU A 148 -9.39 10.52 0.85
C LEU A 148 -10.18 11.14 -0.30
N SER A 149 -10.81 12.29 -0.02
CA SER A 149 -11.40 13.15 -1.02
C SER A 149 -10.34 14.04 -1.70
N ALA A 150 -10.67 14.61 -2.84
CA ALA A 150 -9.79 15.57 -3.50
C ALA A 150 -9.47 16.78 -2.61
N GLU A 151 -10.43 17.22 -1.79
CA GLU A 151 -10.23 18.33 -0.83
C GLU A 151 -9.22 17.97 0.26
N GLU A 152 -9.26 16.75 0.82
CA GLU A 152 -8.31 16.29 1.83
C GLU A 152 -6.90 16.12 1.24
N ILE A 153 -6.79 15.64 -0.01
CA ILE A 153 -5.53 15.57 -0.72
C ILE A 153 -4.96 16.98 -0.94
N LYS A 154 -5.82 17.91 -1.33
CA LYS A 154 -5.42 19.31 -1.49
C LYS A 154 -4.95 19.94 -0.17
N ASP A 155 -5.58 19.63 0.97
CA ASP A 155 -5.14 20.08 2.28
C ASP A 155 -3.73 19.57 2.62
N ILE A 156 -3.39 18.33 2.24
CA ILE A 156 -2.02 17.82 2.38
C ILE A 156 -1.06 18.63 1.50
N HIS A 157 -1.39 18.83 0.22
CA HIS A 157 -0.57 19.55 -0.75
C HIS A 157 -0.28 20.98 -0.32
N ASP A 158 -1.30 21.69 0.16
CA ASP A 158 -1.19 23.10 0.52
C ASP A 158 -0.38 23.31 1.84
N ASN A 159 -0.28 22.29 2.69
CA ASN A 159 0.35 22.41 4.01
C ASN A 159 1.67 21.67 4.16
N VAL A 160 1.96 20.69 3.29
CA VAL A 160 3.18 19.86 3.40
C VAL A 160 3.87 19.78 2.06
N ASP A 161 5.10 20.31 1.98
CA ASP A 161 5.94 20.22 0.78
C ASP A 161 6.52 18.80 0.63
N ILE A 162 5.70 17.90 0.14
CA ILE A 162 6.03 16.49 -0.14
C ILE A 162 5.30 16.04 -1.40
N GLU A 163 5.90 15.15 -2.18
CA GLU A 163 5.21 14.59 -3.34
C GLU A 163 4.02 13.71 -2.91
N ILE A 164 2.89 13.90 -3.59
CA ILE A 164 1.67 13.13 -3.36
C ILE A 164 1.45 12.15 -4.50
N GLU A 165 1.32 10.88 -4.15
CA GLU A 165 0.91 9.81 -5.04
C GLU A 165 -0.49 9.33 -4.63
N SER A 166 -1.38 9.14 -5.60
CA SER A 166 -2.72 8.65 -5.33
C SER A 166 -3.18 7.62 -6.36
N PHE A 167 -3.95 6.62 -5.91
CA PHE A 167 -4.51 5.63 -6.83
C PHE A 167 -5.61 6.23 -7.69
N VAL A 168 -5.54 5.96 -8.99
CA VAL A 168 -6.50 6.50 -9.98
C VAL A 168 -7.29 5.41 -10.72
N HIS A 169 -6.79 4.17 -10.75
CA HIS A 169 -7.44 3.07 -11.48
C HIS A 169 -7.24 1.72 -10.80
N GLY A 170 -8.21 0.83 -10.97
CA GLY A 170 -8.15 -0.58 -10.59
C GLY A 170 -8.82 -0.89 -9.25
N ALA A 171 -8.41 -1.98 -8.62
CA ALA A 171 -9.11 -2.53 -7.47
C ALA A 171 -9.07 -1.62 -6.23
N LEU A 172 -10.25 -1.39 -5.63
CA LEU A 172 -10.38 -0.80 -4.31
C LEU A 172 -10.31 -1.87 -3.21
N CYS A 173 -9.66 -1.54 -2.09
CA CYS A 173 -9.79 -2.28 -0.85
C CYS A 173 -11.04 -1.80 -0.10
N TYR A 174 -11.72 -2.69 0.62
CA TYR A 174 -12.86 -2.32 1.46
C TYR A 174 -12.41 -1.73 2.81
N CYS A 175 -11.28 -2.21 3.33
CA CYS A 175 -10.62 -1.73 4.54
C CYS A 175 -9.62 -0.63 4.18
N TYR A 176 -9.37 0.32 5.07
CA TYR A 176 -8.18 1.15 4.99
C TYR A 176 -6.95 0.26 4.83
N SER A 177 -6.13 0.55 3.82
CA SER A 177 -4.94 -0.26 3.52
C SER A 177 -3.98 -0.23 4.71
N GLY A 178 -3.50 -1.41 5.13
CA GLY A 178 -2.69 -1.54 6.35
C GLY A 178 -3.50 -1.92 7.61
N GLN A 179 -4.81 -1.65 7.64
CA GLN A 179 -5.66 -1.85 8.84
C GLN A 179 -6.52 -3.14 8.78
N CYS A 180 -6.15 -4.12 7.94
CA CYS A 180 -6.95 -5.33 7.73
C CYS A 180 -6.29 -6.58 8.28
N LEU A 181 -6.91 -7.20 9.28
CA LEU A 181 -6.55 -8.51 9.84
C LEU A 181 -7.50 -9.64 9.41
N LEU A 182 -8.55 -9.35 8.60
CA LEU A 182 -9.59 -10.34 8.28
C LEU A 182 -9.02 -11.60 7.62
N SER A 183 -8.12 -11.44 6.66
CA SER A 183 -7.52 -12.57 5.94
C SER A 183 -6.55 -13.37 6.79
N SER A 184 -5.80 -12.73 7.67
CA SER A 184 -4.88 -13.41 8.58
C SER A 184 -5.63 -14.19 9.67
N MET A 185 -6.60 -13.56 10.32
CA MET A 185 -7.35 -14.20 11.43
C MET A 185 -8.23 -15.36 10.99
N ILE A 186 -8.82 -15.30 9.78
CA ILE A 186 -9.66 -16.40 9.26
C ILE A 186 -8.81 -17.53 8.68
N GLY A 187 -7.70 -17.22 8.01
CA GLY A 187 -6.98 -18.18 7.19
C GLY A 187 -5.45 -18.20 7.33
N GLY A 188 -4.87 -17.46 8.28
CA GLY A 188 -3.41 -17.39 8.49
C GLY A 188 -2.65 -16.60 7.42
N ARG A 189 -3.35 -16.03 6.42
CA ARG A 189 -2.76 -15.33 5.27
C ARG A 189 -2.80 -13.83 5.48
N SER A 190 -1.70 -13.25 5.97
CA SER A 190 -1.66 -11.81 6.26
C SER A 190 -1.69 -10.95 5.02
N GLY A 191 -2.62 -9.96 4.98
CA GLY A 191 -2.66 -8.91 3.98
C GLY A 191 -1.46 -7.98 4.08
N ASN A 192 -0.98 -7.73 5.29
CA ASN A 192 0.18 -6.88 5.58
C ASN A 192 1.52 -7.56 5.28
N ARG A 193 1.47 -8.86 4.97
CA ARG A 193 2.60 -9.65 4.48
C ARG A 193 2.40 -10.14 3.04
N GLY A 194 1.50 -9.49 2.31
CA GLY A 194 1.30 -9.72 0.88
C GLY A 194 0.48 -10.95 0.50
N ARG A 195 -0.14 -11.65 1.44
CA ARG A 195 -0.82 -12.93 1.20
C ARG A 195 -2.35 -12.90 1.32
N CYS A 196 -2.96 -11.72 1.22
CA CYS A 196 -4.41 -11.55 1.36
C CYS A 196 -5.22 -12.50 0.48
N ALA A 197 -6.12 -13.29 1.09
CA ALA A 197 -7.05 -14.20 0.40
C ALA A 197 -8.32 -13.50 -0.09
N GLN A 198 -8.47 -12.19 0.11
CA GLN A 198 -9.62 -11.37 -0.27
C GLN A 198 -10.96 -11.88 0.32
N PRO A 199 -11.07 -12.18 1.62
CA PRO A 199 -12.32 -12.65 2.22
C PRO A 199 -13.45 -11.61 2.11
N CYS A 200 -13.16 -10.32 1.99
CA CYS A 200 -14.14 -9.28 1.70
C CYS A 200 -14.86 -9.45 0.33
N ARG A 201 -14.33 -10.28 -0.56
CA ARG A 201 -14.95 -10.64 -1.85
C ARG A 201 -15.83 -11.89 -1.79
N LEU A 202 -16.09 -12.40 -0.58
CA LEU A 202 -17.05 -13.48 -0.35
C LEU A 202 -18.44 -12.92 -0.04
N THR A 203 -19.44 -13.82 -0.02
CA THR A 203 -20.82 -13.43 0.30
C THR A 203 -21.06 -13.32 1.79
N TYR A 204 -21.88 -12.34 2.17
CA TYR A 204 -22.34 -12.08 3.53
C TYR A 204 -23.83 -11.80 3.51
N SER A 205 -24.49 -11.97 4.65
CA SER A 205 -25.90 -11.65 4.87
C SER A 205 -26.04 -10.61 5.98
N MET A 206 -26.92 -9.62 5.80
CA MET A 206 -27.20 -8.56 6.76
C MET A 206 -28.53 -7.88 6.47
N ASN A 207 -29.31 -7.52 7.49
CA ASN A 207 -30.55 -6.75 7.36
C ASN A 207 -31.55 -7.30 6.32
N GLY A 208 -31.70 -8.64 6.28
CA GLY A 208 -32.62 -9.31 5.32
C GLY A 208 -32.02 -9.49 3.92
N ILE A 209 -30.88 -8.89 3.61
CA ILE A 209 -30.12 -9.17 2.40
C ILE A 209 -29.32 -10.45 2.62
N LYS A 210 -29.53 -11.45 1.77
CA LYS A 210 -28.88 -12.77 1.92
C LYS A 210 -27.87 -13.00 0.80
N ASP A 211 -26.73 -13.58 1.16
CA ASP A 211 -25.71 -14.14 0.26
C ASP A 211 -25.27 -13.17 -0.85
N LYS A 212 -24.97 -11.92 -0.47
CA LYS A 212 -24.48 -10.87 -1.37
C LYS A 212 -23.05 -10.47 -1.03
N TYR A 213 -22.32 -9.93 -2.00
CA TYR A 213 -20.95 -9.45 -1.85
C TYR A 213 -20.91 -8.08 -1.15
N LEU A 214 -21.42 -8.01 0.09
CA LEU A 214 -21.67 -6.77 0.82
C LEU A 214 -20.41 -5.95 1.12
N LEU A 215 -19.23 -6.61 1.12
CA LEU A 215 -17.92 -5.99 1.39
C LEU A 215 -17.06 -5.87 0.12
N SER A 216 -17.67 -6.01 -1.08
CA SER A 216 -16.95 -5.99 -2.36
C SER A 216 -17.11 -4.66 -3.07
N PRO A 217 -16.09 -3.75 -3.09
CA PRO A 217 -16.16 -2.55 -3.91
C PRO A 217 -15.94 -2.86 -5.40
N LYS A 218 -16.48 -1.98 -6.26
CA LYS A 218 -16.17 -1.90 -7.70
C LYS A 218 -14.71 -1.53 -7.92
N ASP A 219 -14.23 -1.69 -9.15
CA ASP A 219 -12.97 -1.09 -9.52
C ASP A 219 -13.11 0.42 -9.69
N MET A 220 -12.05 1.13 -9.35
CA MET A 220 -11.95 2.57 -9.52
C MET A 220 -11.55 2.90 -10.97
N CYS A 221 -12.18 3.92 -11.54
CA CYS A 221 -11.74 4.58 -12.76
C CYS A 221 -12.01 6.07 -12.62
N THR A 222 -10.96 6.86 -12.53
CA THR A 222 -11.05 8.32 -12.30
C THR A 222 -10.61 9.13 -13.50
N ILE A 223 -10.65 8.54 -14.70
CA ILE A 223 -10.16 9.18 -15.93
C ILE A 223 -10.86 10.52 -16.20
N GLU A 224 -12.15 10.62 -15.88
CA GLU A 224 -12.92 11.88 -15.99
C GLU A 224 -12.60 12.87 -14.85
N ALA A 225 -11.99 12.42 -13.76
CA ALA A 225 -11.63 13.23 -12.61
C ALA A 225 -10.17 13.72 -12.65
N ILE A 226 -9.43 13.44 -13.70
CA ILE A 226 -8.03 13.83 -13.86
C ILE A 226 -7.82 15.32 -13.55
N PRO A 227 -8.63 16.27 -14.06
CA PRO A 227 -8.47 17.67 -13.73
C PRO A 227 -8.52 17.96 -12.23
N ASP A 228 -9.49 17.39 -11.52
CA ASP A 228 -9.67 17.63 -10.09
C ASP A 228 -8.56 16.99 -9.26
N ILE A 229 -8.07 15.82 -9.68
CA ILE A 229 -6.98 15.11 -9.02
C ILE A 229 -5.65 15.87 -9.18
N LEU A 230 -5.37 16.38 -10.37
CA LEU A 230 -4.15 17.15 -10.63
C LEU A 230 -4.19 18.52 -9.95
N ASP A 231 -5.34 19.18 -9.94
CA ASP A 231 -5.55 20.48 -9.25
C ASP A 231 -5.51 20.33 -7.72
N ALA A 232 -5.81 19.13 -7.19
CA ALA A 232 -5.60 18.79 -5.79
C ALA A 232 -4.11 18.58 -5.41
N GLY A 233 -3.19 18.66 -6.37
CA GLY A 233 -1.75 18.58 -6.15
C GLY A 233 -1.18 17.16 -6.23
N VAL A 234 -1.91 16.19 -6.75
CA VAL A 234 -1.36 14.85 -7.00
C VAL A 234 -0.27 14.93 -8.07
N TYR A 235 0.94 14.51 -7.72
CA TYR A 235 2.07 14.42 -8.63
C TYR A 235 2.06 13.10 -9.42
N SER A 236 1.87 11.97 -8.72
CA SER A 236 1.96 10.63 -9.29
C SER A 236 0.59 9.94 -9.31
N LEU A 237 0.12 9.59 -10.50
CA LEU A 237 -1.14 8.88 -10.73
C LEU A 237 -0.88 7.37 -10.78
N LYS A 238 -1.23 6.66 -9.70
CA LYS A 238 -0.93 5.24 -9.54
C LYS A 238 -2.04 4.33 -10.06
N ILE A 239 -1.67 3.42 -10.94
CA ILE A 239 -2.56 2.38 -11.47
C ILE A 239 -2.37 1.10 -10.64
N GLU A 240 -3.45 0.53 -10.07
CA GLU A 240 -3.42 -0.78 -9.42
C GLU A 240 -3.54 -1.89 -10.45
N GLY A 241 -2.65 -2.91 -10.39
CA GLY A 241 -2.73 -3.98 -11.38
C GLY A 241 -1.55 -4.97 -11.46
N ARG A 242 -0.72 -5.13 -10.42
CA ARG A 242 0.44 -6.05 -10.46
C ARG A 242 0.11 -7.52 -10.79
N MET A 243 -1.14 -7.93 -10.65
CA MET A 243 -1.63 -9.28 -11.01
C MET A 243 -2.48 -9.27 -12.29
N LYS A 244 -2.35 -8.25 -13.11
CA LYS A 244 -3.10 -8.09 -14.36
C LYS A 244 -2.24 -8.46 -15.56
N SER A 245 -2.91 -8.71 -16.71
CA SER A 245 -2.24 -9.04 -17.98
C SER A 245 -1.51 -7.83 -18.57
N PRO A 246 -0.55 -8.05 -19.47
CA PRO A 246 0.15 -6.98 -20.19
C PRO A 246 -0.80 -6.05 -20.96
N GLU A 247 -1.88 -6.59 -21.53
CA GLU A 247 -2.87 -5.80 -22.27
C GLU A 247 -3.63 -4.83 -21.35
N TYR A 248 -3.98 -5.26 -20.13
CA TYR A 248 -4.56 -4.38 -19.12
C TYR A 248 -3.59 -3.26 -18.75
N VAL A 249 -2.34 -3.63 -18.47
CA VAL A 249 -1.31 -2.66 -18.08
C VAL A 249 -1.11 -1.62 -19.17
N ALA A 250 -0.91 -2.05 -20.43
CA ALA A 250 -0.73 -1.14 -21.56
C ALA A 250 -1.97 -0.27 -21.81
N GLY A 251 -3.16 -0.88 -21.90
CA GLY A 251 -4.38 -0.15 -22.25
C GLY A 251 -4.75 0.89 -21.20
N VAL A 252 -4.64 0.57 -19.91
CA VAL A 252 -4.91 1.51 -18.82
C VAL A 252 -3.85 2.62 -18.80
N THR A 253 -2.55 2.27 -18.89
CA THR A 253 -1.46 3.25 -18.90
C THR A 253 -1.62 4.25 -20.03
N TYR A 254 -1.88 3.78 -21.26
CA TYR A 254 -2.07 4.64 -22.42
C TYR A 254 -3.27 5.56 -22.25
N ALA A 255 -4.41 5.06 -21.74
CA ALA A 255 -5.58 5.89 -21.50
C ALA A 255 -5.28 7.03 -20.52
N TYR A 256 -4.63 6.75 -19.39
CA TYR A 256 -4.26 7.81 -18.43
C TYR A 256 -3.23 8.77 -19.02
N ARG A 257 -2.21 8.29 -19.76
CA ARG A 257 -1.26 9.17 -20.45
C ARG A 257 -1.96 10.12 -21.41
N LYS A 258 -2.84 9.59 -22.28
CA LYS A 258 -3.64 10.38 -23.24
C LYS A 258 -4.39 11.52 -22.57
N TYR A 259 -5.06 11.24 -21.45
CA TYR A 259 -5.91 12.24 -20.81
C TYR A 259 -5.16 13.17 -19.87
N VAL A 260 -4.06 12.74 -19.27
CA VAL A 260 -3.16 13.63 -18.54
C VAL A 260 -2.52 14.64 -19.51
N ASP A 261 -2.00 14.16 -20.64
CA ASP A 261 -1.41 15.05 -21.67
C ASP A 261 -2.44 16.02 -22.23
N MET A 262 -3.67 15.53 -22.51
CA MET A 262 -4.78 16.41 -22.96
C MET A 262 -5.07 17.51 -21.95
N TYR A 263 -5.09 17.21 -20.65
CA TYR A 263 -5.34 18.20 -19.62
C TYR A 263 -4.18 19.21 -19.50
N LEU A 264 -2.95 18.72 -19.53
CA LEU A 264 -1.77 19.58 -19.45
C LEU A 264 -1.63 20.51 -20.67
N GLU A 265 -2.03 20.02 -21.85
CA GLU A 265 -1.96 20.79 -23.11
C GLU A 265 -3.14 21.77 -23.26
N LYS A 266 -4.37 21.33 -22.97
CA LYS A 266 -5.60 22.06 -23.32
C LYS A 266 -6.31 22.69 -22.12
N GLY A 267 -5.85 22.40 -20.90
CA GLY A 267 -6.49 22.86 -19.68
C GLY A 267 -7.88 22.25 -19.45
N ARG A 268 -8.57 22.75 -18.45
CA ARG A 268 -9.88 22.26 -18.01
C ARG A 268 -10.96 22.42 -19.09
N ASP A 269 -10.97 23.52 -19.81
CA ASP A 269 -12.00 23.82 -20.83
C ASP A 269 -11.87 22.91 -22.07
N GLY A 270 -10.67 22.46 -22.41
CA GLY A 270 -10.40 21.56 -23.52
C GLY A 270 -10.41 20.08 -23.15
N PHE A 271 -10.60 19.75 -21.88
CA PHE A 271 -10.59 18.39 -21.39
C PHE A 271 -11.96 17.68 -21.61
N LYS A 272 -11.95 16.61 -22.38
CA LYS A 272 -13.13 15.79 -22.62
C LYS A 272 -12.76 14.33 -22.80
N VAL A 273 -13.35 13.47 -22.00
CA VAL A 273 -13.16 12.02 -22.10
C VAL A 273 -14.13 11.42 -23.12
N ASP A 274 -13.61 10.55 -23.98
CA ASP A 274 -14.42 9.80 -24.94
C ASP A 274 -15.08 8.59 -24.23
N ALA A 275 -16.38 8.44 -24.41
CA ALA A 275 -17.13 7.31 -23.86
C ALA A 275 -16.62 5.95 -24.36
N HIS A 276 -16.11 5.91 -25.61
CA HIS A 276 -15.51 4.70 -26.16
C HIS A 276 -14.28 4.24 -25.38
N ASP A 277 -13.40 5.17 -24.95
CA ASP A 277 -12.25 4.82 -24.15
C ASP A 277 -12.64 4.26 -22.78
N ILE A 278 -13.73 4.79 -22.18
CA ILE A 278 -14.27 4.22 -20.93
C ILE A 278 -14.80 2.79 -21.17
N MET A 279 -15.47 2.54 -22.29
CA MET A 279 -15.92 1.19 -22.65
C MET A 279 -14.74 0.23 -22.85
N GLN A 280 -13.67 0.65 -23.51
CA GLN A 280 -12.46 -0.15 -23.67
C GLN A 280 -11.83 -0.51 -22.33
N LEU A 281 -11.74 0.45 -21.39
CA LEU A 281 -11.28 0.19 -20.03
C LEU A 281 -12.18 -0.81 -19.28
N MET A 282 -13.49 -0.75 -19.49
CA MET A 282 -14.43 -1.73 -18.92
C MET A 282 -14.27 -3.12 -19.54
N ASP A 283 -14.01 -3.21 -20.84
CA ASP A 283 -13.70 -4.47 -21.54
C ASP A 283 -12.41 -5.11 -21.02
N LEU A 284 -11.40 -4.30 -20.69
CA LEU A 284 -10.15 -4.81 -20.13
C LEU A 284 -10.35 -5.41 -18.73
N TYR A 285 -11.02 -4.71 -17.83
CA TYR A 285 -11.39 -5.26 -16.52
C TYR A 285 -12.28 -4.34 -15.70
N ASN A 286 -13.37 -4.88 -15.16
CA ASN A 286 -14.20 -4.21 -14.16
C ASN A 286 -14.93 -5.21 -13.26
N ARG A 287 -15.25 -4.83 -12.01
CA ARG A 287 -16.08 -5.61 -11.07
C ARG A 287 -17.44 -4.93 -10.91
N GLY A 288 -18.39 -5.28 -11.77
CA GLY A 288 -19.73 -4.70 -11.70
C GLY A 288 -19.81 -3.23 -12.08
N GLY A 289 -18.94 -2.79 -12.99
CA GLY A 289 -18.77 -1.41 -13.43
C GLY A 289 -17.67 -0.67 -12.68
N PHE A 290 -17.55 0.63 -12.96
CA PHE A 290 -16.58 1.52 -12.34
C PHE A 290 -17.21 2.41 -11.26
N CYS A 291 -16.35 2.93 -10.37
CA CYS A 291 -16.66 4.03 -9.45
C CYS A 291 -15.51 5.04 -9.46
N LYS A 292 -15.77 6.26 -8.96
CA LYS A 292 -14.73 7.31 -8.82
C LYS A 292 -14.03 7.27 -7.46
N GLY A 293 -14.07 6.12 -6.76
CA GLY A 293 -13.54 6.00 -5.40
C GLY A 293 -14.18 6.99 -4.44
N TYR A 294 -13.37 7.56 -3.57
CA TYR A 294 -13.82 8.52 -2.56
C TYR A 294 -13.51 9.98 -2.91
N TYR A 295 -13.02 10.27 -4.11
CA TYR A 295 -12.61 11.63 -4.51
C TYR A 295 -13.70 12.69 -4.35
N TYR A 296 -14.97 12.33 -4.59
CA TYR A 296 -16.10 13.26 -4.54
C TYR A 296 -17.10 12.98 -3.42
N SER A 297 -17.13 11.79 -2.91
CA SER A 297 -18.14 11.42 -1.92
C SER A 297 -17.62 10.41 -0.92
N HIS A 298 -18.00 10.64 0.32
CA HIS A 298 -17.75 9.73 1.42
C HIS A 298 -19.00 8.84 1.61
N ASN A 299 -18.81 7.52 1.74
CA ASN A 299 -19.89 6.55 1.95
C ASN A 299 -20.96 6.48 0.81
N ASP A 300 -20.56 6.59 -0.45
CA ASP A 300 -21.45 6.35 -1.57
C ASP A 300 -21.69 4.85 -1.80
N LYS A 301 -22.97 4.43 -1.80
CA LYS A 301 -23.34 3.04 -2.11
C LYS A 301 -22.93 2.61 -3.53
N ASN A 302 -22.74 3.56 -4.46
CA ASN A 302 -22.29 3.29 -5.82
C ASN A 302 -20.86 2.75 -5.89
N ILE A 303 -20.08 2.89 -4.82
CA ILE A 303 -18.75 2.26 -4.71
C ILE A 303 -18.86 0.73 -4.67
N MET A 304 -19.99 0.17 -4.22
CA MET A 304 -20.15 -1.26 -3.95
C MET A 304 -20.69 -2.05 -5.15
N THR A 305 -20.26 -3.33 -5.26
CA THR A 305 -20.87 -4.31 -6.16
C THR A 305 -21.37 -5.51 -5.36
N PHE A 306 -22.70 -5.70 -5.33
CA PHE A 306 -23.32 -6.75 -4.52
C PHE A 306 -23.51 -8.06 -5.25
N ASN A 307 -23.40 -8.07 -6.57
CA ASN A 307 -23.77 -9.21 -7.39
C ASN A 307 -22.58 -9.98 -7.94
N ARG A 308 -21.40 -9.33 -8.10
CA ARG A 308 -20.26 -9.96 -8.76
C ARG A 308 -18.92 -9.43 -8.21
N PRO A 309 -18.03 -10.33 -7.73
CA PRO A 309 -16.71 -9.96 -7.19
C PRO A 309 -15.62 -9.98 -8.25
N ASN A 310 -15.90 -10.53 -9.44
CA ASN A 310 -14.97 -10.76 -10.54
C ASN A 310 -15.23 -9.84 -11.73
N HIS A 311 -14.43 -10.00 -12.79
CA HIS A 311 -14.63 -9.31 -14.05
C HIS A 311 -16.04 -9.57 -14.61
N GLN A 312 -16.71 -8.49 -15.01
CA GLN A 312 -18.06 -8.55 -15.57
C GLN A 312 -18.07 -8.28 -17.09
N GLY A 313 -17.10 -7.54 -17.61
CA GLY A 313 -17.12 -7.06 -18.98
C GLY A 313 -18.17 -5.97 -19.20
N ILE A 314 -18.60 -5.82 -20.44
CA ILE A 314 -19.65 -4.86 -20.86
C ILE A 314 -20.88 -5.60 -21.40
N VAL A 315 -22.05 -4.96 -21.29
CA VAL A 315 -23.28 -5.48 -21.92
C VAL A 315 -23.18 -5.28 -23.41
N VAL A 316 -23.25 -6.36 -24.18
CA VAL A 316 -23.22 -6.32 -25.66
C VAL A 316 -24.56 -6.62 -26.31
N GLY A 317 -25.56 -6.96 -25.52
CA GLY A 317 -26.91 -7.23 -26.01
C GLY A 317 -27.81 -7.88 -24.97
N THR A 318 -29.01 -8.22 -25.40
CA THR A 318 -30.04 -8.90 -24.58
C THR A 318 -30.56 -10.13 -25.30
N VAL A 319 -30.90 -11.17 -24.57
CA VAL A 319 -31.54 -12.36 -25.13
C VAL A 319 -32.97 -12.07 -25.52
N LYS A 320 -33.36 -12.38 -26.76
CA LYS A 320 -34.73 -12.25 -27.26
C LYS A 320 -35.04 -13.42 -28.20
N ASN A 321 -36.04 -14.23 -27.85
CA ASN A 321 -36.50 -15.39 -28.64
C ASN A 321 -35.38 -16.35 -29.07
N GLY A 322 -34.44 -16.62 -28.17
CA GLY A 322 -33.35 -17.55 -28.46
C GLY A 322 -32.19 -17.00 -29.30
N GLU A 323 -32.18 -15.69 -29.51
CA GLU A 323 -31.09 -14.95 -30.16
C GLU A 323 -30.59 -13.82 -29.25
N ILE A 324 -29.42 -13.27 -29.54
CA ILE A 324 -28.95 -12.03 -28.89
C ILE A 324 -29.34 -10.85 -29.78
N LEU A 325 -30.08 -9.90 -29.22
CA LEU A 325 -30.27 -8.58 -29.84
C LEU A 325 -29.06 -7.72 -29.42
N LEU A 326 -28.16 -7.49 -30.37
CA LEU A 326 -26.90 -6.79 -30.12
C LEU A 326 -27.13 -5.29 -29.93
N SER A 327 -26.50 -4.70 -28.92
CA SER A 327 -26.35 -3.25 -28.72
C SER A 327 -24.92 -2.78 -29.02
N GLU A 328 -23.95 -3.69 -29.03
CA GLU A 328 -22.56 -3.44 -29.33
C GLU A 328 -22.04 -4.45 -30.35
N GLU A 329 -20.99 -4.08 -31.10
CA GLU A 329 -20.30 -4.98 -32.02
C GLU A 329 -19.62 -6.12 -31.24
N ILE A 330 -19.70 -7.34 -31.78
CA ILE A 330 -18.98 -8.51 -31.34
C ILE A 330 -18.08 -9.03 -32.46
N ASN A 331 -16.90 -9.52 -32.11
CA ASN A 331 -15.87 -9.96 -33.03
C ASN A 331 -15.53 -11.44 -32.86
N ALA A 332 -14.93 -12.04 -33.89
CA ALA A 332 -14.45 -13.41 -33.79
C ALA A 332 -13.44 -13.56 -32.63
N GLY A 333 -13.62 -14.58 -31.82
CA GLY A 333 -12.80 -14.83 -30.64
C GLY A 333 -13.23 -14.08 -29.38
N ASP A 334 -14.27 -13.19 -29.47
CA ASP A 334 -14.85 -12.60 -28.26
C ASP A 334 -15.49 -13.69 -27.38
N VAL A 335 -15.45 -13.52 -26.07
CA VAL A 335 -16.14 -14.40 -25.13
C VAL A 335 -17.35 -13.69 -24.56
N LEU A 336 -18.50 -14.32 -24.74
CA LEU A 336 -19.79 -13.85 -24.20
C LEU A 336 -20.17 -14.70 -22.99
N GLU A 337 -20.63 -14.05 -21.92
CA GLU A 337 -21.13 -14.69 -20.71
C GLU A 337 -22.61 -14.39 -20.52
N PHE A 338 -23.37 -15.42 -20.16
CA PHE A 338 -24.82 -15.38 -19.90
C PHE A 338 -25.12 -15.33 -18.40
N ALA A 339 -26.39 -15.07 -18.07
CA ALA A 339 -26.84 -14.90 -16.70
C ALA A 339 -26.65 -16.15 -15.80
N ASP A 340 -26.59 -17.32 -16.39
CA ASP A 340 -26.32 -18.59 -15.70
C ASP A 340 -24.81 -18.88 -15.52
N GLY A 341 -23.95 -17.98 -15.99
CA GLY A 341 -22.50 -18.14 -15.94
C GLY A 341 -21.91 -18.98 -17.07
N SER A 342 -22.71 -19.43 -18.03
CA SER A 342 -22.22 -20.12 -19.21
C SER A 342 -21.49 -19.16 -20.16
N GLU A 343 -20.44 -19.62 -20.81
CA GLU A 343 -19.63 -18.85 -21.73
C GLU A 343 -19.78 -19.36 -23.18
N TYR A 344 -19.65 -18.42 -24.13
CA TYR A 344 -19.65 -18.73 -25.56
C TYR A 344 -18.62 -17.92 -26.29
N THR A 345 -17.73 -18.59 -27.03
CA THR A 345 -16.75 -17.94 -27.90
C THR A 345 -17.38 -17.66 -29.27
N VAL A 346 -17.37 -16.43 -29.71
CA VAL A 346 -17.92 -15.96 -30.97
C VAL A 346 -17.08 -16.47 -32.13
N PRO A 347 -17.63 -17.26 -33.07
CA PRO A 347 -16.87 -17.79 -34.20
C PRO A 347 -16.68 -16.77 -35.33
N ALA A 348 -17.62 -15.83 -35.50
CA ALA A 348 -17.59 -14.80 -36.53
C ALA A 348 -18.24 -13.51 -36.03
N GLY A 349 -17.62 -12.38 -36.32
CA GLY A 349 -18.07 -11.08 -35.87
C GLY A 349 -19.39 -10.63 -36.44
N LYS A 350 -20.08 -9.75 -35.70
CA LYS A 350 -21.30 -9.07 -36.12
C LYS A 350 -21.44 -7.68 -35.48
N LYS A 351 -21.71 -6.66 -36.31
CA LYS A 351 -21.75 -5.26 -35.83
C LYS A 351 -23.04 -4.93 -35.08
N ASN A 352 -24.18 -5.43 -35.54
CA ASN A 352 -25.49 -5.11 -34.95
C ASN A 352 -26.54 -6.14 -35.31
N GLY A 353 -27.79 -5.99 -34.82
CA GLY A 353 -28.95 -6.83 -35.12
C GLY A 353 -29.00 -8.10 -34.27
N ARG A 354 -29.60 -9.16 -34.84
CA ARG A 354 -29.79 -10.42 -34.12
C ARG A 354 -28.64 -11.37 -34.39
N PHE A 355 -28.08 -11.91 -33.35
CA PHE A 355 -27.03 -12.93 -33.39
C PHE A 355 -27.59 -14.27 -32.92
N ALA A 356 -27.66 -15.22 -33.85
CA ALA A 356 -28.19 -16.56 -33.56
C ALA A 356 -27.14 -17.39 -32.80
N LEU A 357 -27.58 -18.05 -31.73
CA LEU A 357 -26.74 -18.94 -30.94
C LEU A 357 -27.01 -20.41 -31.25
N PRO A 358 -26.04 -21.31 -31.14
CA PRO A 358 -26.25 -22.73 -31.31
C PRO A 358 -27.30 -23.29 -30.34
N LYS A 359 -28.07 -24.28 -30.82
CA LYS A 359 -29.16 -24.94 -30.07
C LYS A 359 -28.66 -25.66 -28.85
N GLY A 360 -28.29 -25.06 -27.82
CA GLY A 360 -27.73 -25.67 -26.58
C GLY A 360 -27.17 -24.65 -25.62
N VAL A 361 -26.75 -23.52 -26.15
CA VAL A 361 -26.18 -22.45 -25.36
C VAL A 361 -27.23 -21.68 -24.53
N ILE A 362 -28.49 -21.67 -25.01
CA ILE A 362 -29.59 -20.81 -24.46
C ILE A 362 -30.58 -21.61 -23.59
N ARG A 363 -30.30 -22.86 -23.23
CA ARG A 363 -31.32 -23.70 -22.55
C ARG A 363 -31.87 -23.12 -21.23
N ASN A 364 -31.13 -22.26 -20.56
CA ASN A 364 -31.51 -21.71 -19.25
C ASN A 364 -31.58 -20.17 -19.21
N THR A 365 -31.45 -19.47 -20.34
CA THR A 365 -31.42 -18.01 -20.37
C THR A 365 -32.80 -17.44 -20.67
N GLN A 366 -33.34 -16.60 -19.77
CA GLN A 366 -34.65 -15.96 -19.94
C GLN A 366 -34.57 -14.79 -20.93
N ASN A 367 -35.67 -14.57 -21.67
CA ASN A 367 -35.81 -13.36 -22.50
C ASN A 367 -35.64 -12.09 -21.66
N GLY A 368 -34.91 -11.11 -22.20
CA GLY A 368 -34.62 -9.86 -21.52
C GLY A 368 -33.38 -9.86 -20.64
N THR A 369 -32.68 -11.00 -20.50
CA THR A 369 -31.41 -11.05 -19.75
C THR A 369 -30.28 -10.45 -20.57
N SER A 370 -29.40 -9.69 -19.89
CA SER A 370 -28.20 -9.11 -20.48
C SER A 370 -27.17 -10.17 -20.82
N VAL A 371 -26.48 -9.98 -21.94
CA VAL A 371 -25.30 -10.76 -22.34
C VAL A 371 -24.07 -9.88 -22.21
N TYR A 372 -23.05 -10.40 -21.55
CA TYR A 372 -21.83 -9.67 -21.27
C TYR A 372 -20.67 -10.16 -22.13
N ARG A 373 -19.88 -9.26 -22.69
CA ARG A 373 -18.59 -9.60 -23.28
C ARG A 373 -17.52 -9.53 -22.19
N THR A 374 -16.95 -10.68 -21.83
CA THR A 374 -15.91 -10.81 -20.81
C THR A 374 -14.50 -10.84 -21.42
N ARG A 375 -14.40 -10.98 -22.73
CA ARG A 375 -13.16 -10.87 -23.50
C ARG A 375 -13.41 -10.22 -24.84
N ASN A 376 -12.75 -9.10 -25.08
CA ASN A 376 -12.75 -8.41 -26.38
C ASN A 376 -11.46 -8.76 -27.13
N ASN A 377 -11.56 -9.72 -28.05
CA ASN A 377 -10.39 -10.27 -28.75
C ASN A 377 -9.71 -9.25 -29.66
N THR A 378 -10.49 -8.40 -30.32
CA THR A 378 -9.96 -7.36 -31.21
C THR A 378 -9.19 -6.31 -30.42
N LEU A 379 -9.76 -5.79 -29.33
CA LEU A 379 -9.09 -4.83 -28.46
C LEU A 379 -7.76 -5.38 -27.92
N LEU A 380 -7.78 -6.63 -27.45
CA LEU A 380 -6.55 -7.26 -26.93
C LEU A 380 -5.47 -7.40 -28.02
N ALA A 381 -5.86 -7.77 -29.25
CA ALA A 381 -4.94 -7.89 -30.38
C ALA A 381 -4.34 -6.53 -30.78
N GLU A 382 -5.15 -5.46 -30.84
CA GLU A 382 -4.70 -4.10 -31.12
C GLU A 382 -3.71 -3.58 -30.06
N ILE A 383 -4.00 -3.82 -28.79
CA ILE A 383 -3.10 -3.42 -27.69
C ILE A 383 -1.78 -4.20 -27.78
N ARG A 384 -1.83 -5.51 -28.06
CA ARG A 384 -0.62 -6.31 -28.22
C ARG A 384 0.24 -5.80 -29.36
N GLU A 385 -0.34 -5.58 -30.55
CA GLU A 385 0.38 -5.06 -31.69
C GLU A 385 1.05 -3.71 -31.42
N LYS A 386 0.37 -2.80 -30.70
CA LYS A 386 0.86 -1.44 -30.45
C LYS A 386 1.91 -1.36 -29.34
N TYR A 387 1.73 -2.09 -28.24
CA TYR A 387 2.47 -1.85 -27.00
C TYR A 387 3.22 -3.07 -26.46
N ILE A 388 2.96 -4.29 -26.94
CA ILE A 388 3.56 -5.51 -26.40
C ILE A 388 4.55 -6.13 -27.38
N ASP A 389 4.13 -6.31 -28.62
CA ASP A 389 4.92 -7.00 -29.67
C ASP A 389 5.94 -6.08 -30.34
N LYS A 390 5.89 -4.78 -30.09
CA LYS A 390 6.86 -3.79 -30.57
C LYS A 390 7.48 -3.04 -29.39
N ASP A 391 8.79 -2.82 -29.46
CA ASP A 391 9.48 -1.94 -28.53
C ASP A 391 9.59 -0.52 -29.10
N ILE A 392 9.48 0.48 -28.26
CA ILE A 392 9.91 1.83 -28.59
C ILE A 392 11.42 1.80 -28.88
N LYS A 393 11.86 2.67 -29.76
CA LYS A 393 13.28 2.79 -30.15
C LYS A 393 13.75 4.20 -29.89
N LEU A 394 14.99 4.33 -29.42
CA LEU A 394 15.68 5.60 -29.26
C LEU A 394 16.32 6.00 -30.60
N GLY A 395 16.15 7.25 -30.98
CA GLY A 395 16.81 7.82 -32.14
C GLY A 395 18.31 7.88 -31.95
N LEU A 396 19.05 7.48 -32.93
CA LEU A 396 20.52 7.50 -32.93
C LEU A 396 21.06 8.25 -34.15
N LYS A 397 21.89 9.26 -33.94
CA LYS A 397 22.69 9.89 -34.99
C LYS A 397 24.06 9.28 -35.01
N MET A 398 24.58 8.98 -36.22
CA MET A 398 25.88 8.38 -36.41
C MET A 398 26.75 9.24 -37.34
N ASN A 399 27.99 9.44 -36.96
CA ASN A 399 29.00 10.07 -37.82
C ASN A 399 30.21 9.13 -37.88
N ILE A 400 30.52 8.62 -39.10
CA ILE A 400 31.66 7.76 -39.32
C ILE A 400 32.67 8.47 -40.21
N CYS A 401 33.95 8.44 -39.80
CA CYS A 401 35.07 8.98 -40.53
C CYS A 401 36.02 7.84 -40.92
N LEU A 402 36.25 7.71 -42.23
CA LEU A 402 37.03 6.64 -42.87
C LEU A 402 38.07 7.26 -43.78
N LYS A 403 39.30 7.50 -43.29
CA LYS A 403 40.39 8.09 -44.04
C LYS A 403 41.53 7.10 -44.24
N GLU A 404 42.06 7.06 -45.43
CA GLU A 404 43.25 6.25 -45.77
C GLU A 404 44.44 6.65 -44.90
N GLY A 405 45.08 5.66 -44.24
CA GLY A 405 46.21 5.87 -43.33
C GLY A 405 45.84 6.30 -41.90
N GLU A 406 44.56 6.59 -41.62
CA GLU A 406 44.07 6.96 -40.28
C GLU A 406 43.24 5.83 -39.66
N ARG A 407 42.98 5.96 -38.36
CA ARG A 407 42.07 5.03 -37.67
C ARG A 407 40.64 5.34 -38.05
N ALA A 408 39.85 4.30 -38.33
CA ALA A 408 38.42 4.46 -38.51
C ALA A 408 37.81 4.99 -37.20
N LEU A 409 36.89 5.98 -37.30
CA LEU A 409 36.24 6.60 -36.16
C LEU A 409 34.72 6.54 -36.37
N LEU A 410 33.99 6.07 -35.38
CA LEU A 410 32.51 6.15 -35.33
C LEU A 410 32.09 6.91 -34.09
N LYS A 411 31.39 8.03 -34.28
CA LYS A 411 30.67 8.77 -33.22
C LYS A 411 29.20 8.45 -33.34
N VAL A 412 28.59 8.12 -32.20
CA VAL A 412 27.13 7.94 -32.07
C VAL A 412 26.60 8.92 -31.04
N GLN A 413 25.35 9.40 -31.24
CA GLN A 413 24.69 10.32 -30.33
C GLN A 413 23.20 10.00 -30.23
N SER A 414 22.70 9.96 -29.00
CA SER A 414 21.27 9.87 -28.67
C SER A 414 20.95 10.98 -27.68
N ASP A 415 20.04 11.86 -28.02
CA ASP A 415 19.74 13.09 -27.28
C ASP A 415 21.02 13.89 -26.94
N ASP A 416 21.32 14.10 -25.67
CA ASP A 416 22.52 14.81 -25.16
C ASP A 416 23.73 13.89 -24.94
N LYS A 417 23.57 12.57 -25.02
CA LYS A 417 24.62 11.58 -24.79
C LYS A 417 25.35 11.20 -26.07
N ALA A 418 26.67 11.02 -26.01
CA ALA A 418 27.49 10.63 -27.16
C ALA A 418 28.59 9.65 -26.76
N ALA A 419 28.90 8.76 -27.68
CA ALA A 419 30.05 7.85 -27.57
C ALA A 419 30.90 7.87 -28.84
N ILE A 420 32.22 7.69 -28.68
CA ILE A 420 33.17 7.68 -29.78
C ILE A 420 34.02 6.40 -29.68
N VAL A 421 34.04 5.63 -30.75
CA VAL A 421 34.86 4.41 -30.84
C VAL A 421 35.84 4.48 -32.02
N TYR A 422 37.01 3.89 -31.83
CA TYR A 422 38.06 3.86 -32.79
C TYR A 422 38.30 2.43 -33.29
N GLY A 423 38.41 2.28 -34.62
CA GLY A 423 38.80 1.05 -35.26
C GLY A 423 40.32 0.96 -35.55
N GLY A 424 40.69 0.02 -36.38
CA GLY A 424 42.05 -0.08 -36.90
C GLY A 424 42.41 1.03 -37.91
N ILE A 425 43.70 1.14 -38.24
CA ILE A 425 44.19 2.00 -39.35
C ILE A 425 43.70 1.43 -40.65
N LEU A 426 43.19 2.29 -41.53
CA LEU A 426 42.64 1.90 -42.82
C LEU A 426 43.72 1.94 -43.89
N GLU A 427 43.91 0.79 -44.52
CA GLU A 427 44.85 0.65 -45.66
C GLU A 427 44.14 1.07 -46.95
N LYS A 428 44.93 1.37 -47.99
CA LYS A 428 44.43 1.65 -49.34
C LYS A 428 43.79 0.41 -49.93
N SER A 429 42.60 0.57 -50.56
CA SER A 429 41.93 -0.52 -51.24
C SER A 429 42.50 -0.74 -52.65
N GLU A 430 42.88 -1.97 -52.99
CA GLU A 430 43.38 -2.33 -54.34
C GLU A 430 42.26 -2.60 -55.34
N LYS A 431 41.08 -3.11 -54.87
CA LYS A 431 40.01 -3.59 -55.77
C LYS A 431 38.63 -3.05 -55.50
N HIS A 432 38.27 -2.92 -54.22
CA HIS A 432 36.91 -2.57 -53.79
C HIS A 432 36.98 -1.48 -52.70
N PRO A 433 37.06 -0.19 -53.03
CA PRO A 433 36.97 0.88 -52.03
C PRO A 433 35.60 0.89 -51.42
N ALA A 434 35.51 1.27 -50.12
CA ALA A 434 34.26 1.39 -49.40
C ALA A 434 33.36 2.46 -50.04
N THR A 435 32.08 2.14 -50.22
CA THR A 435 31.10 3.12 -50.68
C THR A 435 30.25 3.61 -49.53
N ARG A 436 29.75 4.84 -49.62
CA ARG A 436 28.83 5.41 -48.63
C ARG A 436 27.61 4.51 -48.41
N ALA A 437 27.06 3.94 -49.49
CA ALA A 437 25.90 3.06 -49.42
C ALA A 437 26.17 1.77 -48.62
N ASP A 438 27.36 1.15 -48.85
CA ASP A 438 27.74 -0.06 -48.13
C ASP A 438 27.94 0.20 -46.64
N VAL A 439 28.53 1.34 -46.27
CA VAL A 439 28.73 1.76 -44.89
C VAL A 439 27.38 1.97 -44.18
N ILE A 440 26.48 2.74 -44.78
CA ILE A 440 25.13 3.00 -44.25
C ILE A 440 24.38 1.68 -44.03
N LYS A 441 24.41 0.79 -45.02
CA LYS A 441 23.78 -0.54 -44.96
C LYS A 441 24.25 -1.39 -43.78
N GLN A 442 25.53 -1.28 -43.38
CA GLN A 442 26.07 -2.03 -42.23
C GLN A 442 25.70 -1.33 -40.90
N LEU A 443 25.78 0.00 -40.83
CA LEU A 443 25.46 0.76 -39.61
C LEU A 443 23.99 0.66 -39.26
N LYS A 444 23.08 0.59 -40.23
CA LYS A 444 21.63 0.43 -39.99
C LYS A 444 21.19 -0.93 -39.42
N LYS A 445 22.09 -1.90 -39.30
CA LYS A 445 21.76 -3.20 -38.73
C LYS A 445 21.59 -3.11 -37.18
N LEU A 446 20.58 -2.40 -36.75
CA LEU A 446 20.26 -2.13 -35.35
C LEU A 446 19.18 -3.08 -34.77
N GLY A 447 18.75 -4.09 -35.55
CA GLY A 447 17.76 -5.08 -35.10
C GLY A 447 18.18 -5.76 -33.81
N GLY A 448 17.22 -5.88 -32.85
CA GLY A 448 17.50 -6.44 -31.54
C GLY A 448 18.17 -5.48 -30.55
N THR A 449 18.41 -4.21 -30.90
CA THR A 449 18.91 -3.16 -29.99
C THR A 449 17.78 -2.18 -29.61
N ALA A 450 18.00 -1.36 -28.61
CA ALA A 450 17.07 -0.30 -28.20
C ALA A 450 17.06 0.91 -29.15
N PHE A 451 17.93 0.93 -30.16
CA PHE A 451 18.15 2.09 -31.00
C PHE A 451 17.58 1.91 -32.42
N MET A 452 17.24 3.04 -33.04
CA MET A 452 16.91 3.15 -34.48
C MET A 452 17.65 4.34 -35.09
N CYS A 453 17.89 4.27 -36.39
CA CYS A 453 18.58 5.33 -37.12
C CYS A 453 18.06 5.33 -38.54
N ASP A 454 17.70 6.50 -39.05
CA ASP A 454 17.38 6.68 -40.47
C ASP A 454 18.61 7.03 -41.30
N ASP A 455 18.54 6.87 -42.64
CA ASP A 455 19.66 7.18 -43.54
C ASP A 455 20.11 8.64 -43.41
N ALA A 456 19.19 9.55 -43.14
CA ALA A 456 19.47 10.96 -42.98
C ALA A 456 20.29 11.28 -41.70
N ASP A 457 20.23 10.40 -40.71
CA ASP A 457 20.94 10.56 -39.43
C ASP A 457 22.35 9.94 -39.47
N ILE A 458 22.74 9.36 -40.61
CA ILE A 458 24.07 8.75 -40.81
C ILE A 458 24.92 9.62 -41.72
N THR A 459 25.88 10.29 -41.11
CA THR A 459 26.93 11.01 -41.88
C THR A 459 28.13 10.11 -42.10
N VAL A 460 28.55 10.00 -43.36
CA VAL A 460 29.69 9.17 -43.76
C VAL A 460 30.72 10.08 -44.45
N GLU A 461 31.88 10.19 -43.86
CA GLU A 461 33.05 10.89 -44.40
C GLU A 461 34.07 9.86 -44.86
N ILE A 462 34.39 9.86 -46.18
CA ILE A 462 35.40 8.98 -46.78
C ILE A 462 36.43 9.87 -47.46
N ASP A 463 37.69 9.70 -47.08
CA ASP A 463 38.82 10.39 -47.71
C ASP A 463 39.82 9.37 -48.26
N GLY A 464 40.21 9.53 -49.53
CA GLY A 464 40.99 8.55 -50.28
C GLY A 464 40.14 7.35 -50.72
N THR A 465 40.79 6.20 -50.84
CA THR A 465 40.15 4.93 -51.22
C THR A 465 40.41 3.84 -50.16
N PRO A 466 39.89 4.01 -48.94
CA PRO A 466 40.18 3.12 -47.83
C PRO A 466 39.57 1.72 -48.07
N PHE A 467 40.30 0.68 -47.69
CA PHE A 467 39.77 -0.66 -47.54
C PHE A 467 39.07 -0.80 -46.17
N VAL A 468 37.76 -1.00 -46.19
CA VAL A 468 36.94 -1.10 -44.98
C VAL A 468 36.27 -2.46 -44.90
N PRO A 469 36.82 -3.41 -44.15
CA PRO A 469 36.20 -4.72 -43.96
C PRO A 469 34.80 -4.60 -43.28
N VAL A 470 33.83 -5.38 -43.75
CA VAL A 470 32.49 -5.44 -43.12
C VAL A 470 32.56 -5.81 -41.62
N LYS A 471 33.53 -6.63 -41.25
CA LYS A 471 33.80 -6.98 -39.83
C LYS A 471 34.13 -5.73 -39.02
N LEU A 472 34.99 -4.85 -39.53
CA LEU A 472 35.35 -3.61 -38.84
C LEU A 472 34.12 -2.71 -38.55
N LEU A 473 33.27 -2.52 -39.58
CA LEU A 473 32.02 -1.74 -39.40
C LEU A 473 31.06 -2.35 -38.38
N ASN A 474 30.96 -3.67 -38.38
CA ASN A 474 30.15 -4.37 -37.39
C ASN A 474 30.68 -4.26 -35.97
N ASP A 475 32.01 -4.34 -35.81
CA ASP A 475 32.65 -4.21 -34.49
C ASP A 475 32.53 -2.77 -33.98
N LEU A 476 32.83 -1.77 -34.82
CA LEU A 476 32.62 -0.34 -34.50
C LEU A 476 31.17 -0.08 -34.06
N ARG A 477 30.19 -0.56 -34.82
CA ARG A 477 28.77 -0.37 -34.47
C ARG A 477 28.44 -1.01 -33.12
N ARG A 478 28.87 -2.26 -32.87
CA ARG A 478 28.60 -2.96 -31.60
C ARG A 478 29.22 -2.22 -30.42
N SER A 479 30.49 -1.85 -30.52
CA SER A 479 31.17 -1.10 -29.45
C SER A 479 30.50 0.25 -29.22
N ALA A 480 30.16 1.00 -30.27
CA ALA A 480 29.52 2.29 -30.16
C ALA A 480 28.13 2.19 -29.49
N LEU A 481 27.36 1.14 -29.81
CA LEU A 481 26.07 0.90 -29.16
C LEU A 481 26.22 0.53 -27.69
N THR A 482 27.22 -0.27 -27.32
CA THR A 482 27.53 -0.62 -25.96
C THR A 482 27.98 0.62 -25.14
N ASP A 483 28.84 1.45 -25.75
CA ASP A 483 29.38 2.63 -25.09
C ASP A 483 28.30 3.70 -24.86
N ILE A 484 27.43 3.96 -25.85
CA ILE A 484 26.31 4.92 -25.69
C ILE A 484 25.28 4.43 -24.68
N GLU A 485 25.00 3.13 -24.64
CA GLU A 485 24.11 2.53 -23.63
C GLU A 485 24.71 2.71 -22.22
N ASN A 486 26.01 2.42 -22.05
CA ASN A 486 26.70 2.64 -20.78
C ASN A 486 26.74 4.12 -20.37
N GLU A 487 26.91 5.02 -21.33
CA GLU A 487 26.89 6.46 -21.05
C GLU A 487 25.51 6.93 -20.53
N ILE A 488 24.44 6.48 -21.18
CA ILE A 488 23.07 6.77 -20.72
C ILE A 488 22.84 6.21 -19.32
N LEU A 489 23.29 4.99 -19.04
CA LEU A 489 23.06 4.31 -17.76
C LEU A 489 23.98 4.82 -16.64
N SER A 490 25.08 5.53 -16.97
CA SER A 490 26.07 5.97 -15.99
C SER A 490 25.52 6.96 -14.96
N GLU A 491 24.57 7.81 -15.33
CA GLU A 491 24.00 8.84 -14.47
C GLU A 491 23.22 8.30 -13.29
N GLY A 492 22.56 7.14 -13.46
CA GLY A 492 21.75 6.51 -12.40
C GLY A 492 22.57 5.69 -11.41
N ARG A 493 23.76 5.23 -11.83
CA ARG A 493 24.56 4.30 -11.02
C ARG A 493 25.15 4.95 -9.78
N ARG A 494 25.09 4.23 -8.68
CA ARG A 494 25.63 4.65 -7.38
C ARG A 494 26.69 3.69 -6.91
N LYS A 495 27.61 4.18 -6.09
CA LYS A 495 28.52 3.32 -5.31
C LYS A 495 28.13 3.45 -3.85
N LEU A 496 27.80 2.33 -3.23
CA LEU A 496 27.69 2.31 -1.79
C LEU A 496 29.13 2.43 -1.24
N GLU A 497 29.50 3.61 -0.74
CA GLU A 497 30.69 3.73 0.09
C GLU A 497 30.39 2.92 1.34
N VAL A 498 30.93 1.70 1.40
CA VAL A 498 30.77 0.81 2.54
C VAL A 498 31.39 1.51 3.74
N PRO A 499 30.64 2.05 4.66
CA PRO A 499 31.13 2.13 6.01
C PRO A 499 31.14 0.67 6.46
N ASP A 500 32.32 0.17 6.74
CA ASP A 500 32.58 -1.18 7.27
C ASP A 500 31.93 -1.40 8.66
N ARG A 501 30.69 -0.97 8.82
CA ARG A 501 30.00 -0.97 10.11
C ARG A 501 28.51 -1.16 9.92
N ARG A 502 27.98 -2.25 10.46
CA ARG A 502 26.64 -2.39 11.04
C ARG A 502 25.66 -3.40 10.45
N THR A 503 26.03 -4.34 9.62
CA THR A 503 25.24 -5.57 9.46
C THR A 503 25.44 -6.55 10.62
N GLY A 504 26.51 -6.38 11.39
CA GLY A 504 26.83 -7.26 12.52
C GLY A 504 26.24 -6.86 13.88
N GLU A 505 25.82 -5.60 14.06
CA GLU A 505 25.37 -5.15 15.39
C GLU A 505 23.89 -5.41 15.68
N TYR A 506 23.03 -5.64 14.66
CA TYR A 506 21.66 -6.10 14.90
C TYR A 506 21.59 -7.56 15.37
N THR A 507 22.68 -8.33 15.25
CA THR A 507 22.70 -9.78 15.48
C THR A 507 23.67 -10.29 16.52
N GLN A 508 24.64 -9.49 17.01
CA GLN A 508 25.62 -10.01 17.96
C GLN A 508 25.10 -10.07 19.40
N ASN A 509 24.79 -11.31 19.76
CA ASN A 509 25.05 -11.98 21.03
C ASN A 509 25.61 -11.10 22.18
N THR A 510 24.75 -10.38 22.78
CA THR A 510 24.95 -10.13 24.20
C THR A 510 24.09 -11.14 24.96
N LYS A 511 24.73 -11.99 25.75
CA LYS A 511 24.11 -12.81 26.79
C LYS A 511 23.39 -11.87 27.76
N THR A 512 22.13 -11.57 27.44
CA THR A 512 21.39 -10.55 28.10
C THR A 512 20.26 -11.20 28.85
N GLY A 513 20.24 -11.01 30.13
CA GLY A 513 19.18 -11.49 30.99
C GLY A 513 17.86 -10.86 30.57
N ILE A 514 16.79 -11.63 30.49
CA ILE A 514 15.42 -11.14 30.37
C ILE A 514 15.20 -10.23 31.59
N ARG A 515 14.74 -9.00 31.36
CA ARG A 515 14.28 -8.15 32.46
C ARG A 515 13.09 -8.84 33.09
N LYS A 516 13.23 -9.30 34.33
CA LYS A 516 12.11 -9.89 35.07
C LYS A 516 11.23 -8.74 35.55
N THR A 517 10.05 -8.63 34.98
CA THR A 517 9.00 -7.79 35.53
C THR A 517 8.55 -8.41 36.84
N GLU A 518 8.69 -7.71 37.96
CA GLU A 518 8.32 -8.28 39.27
C GLU A 518 6.80 -8.52 39.39
N LYS A 519 5.99 -7.60 38.84
CA LYS A 519 4.53 -7.69 38.83
C LYS A 519 4.02 -7.48 37.40
N MET A 520 3.15 -8.36 36.90
CA MET A 520 2.42 -8.17 35.64
C MET A 520 1.22 -7.27 35.87
N ASN A 521 1.20 -6.13 35.22
CA ASN A 521 0.09 -5.21 35.28
C ASN A 521 -1.09 -5.75 34.46
N MET A 522 -2.31 -5.39 34.88
CA MET A 522 -3.50 -5.61 34.07
C MET A 522 -4.12 -4.27 33.69
N THR A 523 -4.39 -4.11 32.42
CA THR A 523 -5.03 -2.92 31.87
C THR A 523 -6.34 -3.30 31.19
N VAL A 524 -7.26 -2.37 31.07
CA VAL A 524 -8.59 -2.62 30.50
C VAL A 524 -8.95 -1.50 29.54
N GLN A 525 -9.53 -1.84 28.38
CA GLN A 525 -10.16 -0.85 27.51
C GLN A 525 -11.67 -1.01 27.56
N VAL A 526 -12.40 0.10 27.55
CA VAL A 526 -13.86 0.14 27.48
C VAL A 526 -14.33 1.09 26.38
N MET A 527 -15.50 0.79 25.80
CA MET A 527 -16.11 1.57 24.73
C MET A 527 -17.27 2.45 25.18
N ASN A 528 -17.86 2.14 26.32
CA ASN A 528 -19.04 2.84 26.82
C ASN A 528 -19.10 2.85 28.34
N LYS A 529 -20.06 3.62 28.86
CA LYS A 529 -20.26 3.85 30.29
C LYS A 529 -20.74 2.60 31.03
N GLU A 530 -21.55 1.79 30.39
CA GLU A 530 -22.13 0.57 31.00
C GLU A 530 -21.02 -0.46 31.28
N GLN A 531 -20.08 -0.63 30.34
CA GLN A 531 -18.90 -1.48 30.53
C GLN A 531 -18.02 -0.96 31.68
N LEU A 532 -17.79 0.35 31.76
CA LEU A 532 -17.00 0.96 32.84
C LEU A 532 -17.67 0.76 34.19
N GLN A 533 -18.99 0.96 34.29
CA GLN A 533 -19.74 0.74 35.53
C GLN A 533 -19.64 -0.70 36.01
N ALA A 534 -19.75 -1.68 35.10
CA ALA A 534 -19.58 -3.10 35.41
C ALA A 534 -18.18 -3.38 35.98
N ILE A 535 -17.13 -2.78 35.42
CA ILE A 535 -15.76 -2.94 35.92
C ILE A 535 -15.63 -2.35 37.32
N ILE A 536 -16.05 -1.09 37.53
CA ILE A 536 -15.94 -0.42 38.82
C ILE A 536 -16.70 -1.22 39.91
N SER A 537 -17.91 -1.70 39.61
CA SER A 537 -18.72 -2.52 40.53
C SER A 537 -18.03 -3.85 40.85
N SER A 538 -17.48 -4.55 39.85
CA SER A 538 -16.77 -5.82 40.02
C SER A 538 -15.49 -5.67 40.85
N VAL A 539 -14.72 -4.60 40.63
CA VAL A 539 -13.51 -4.33 41.42
C VAL A 539 -13.86 -3.99 42.89
N LYS A 540 -14.92 -3.21 43.12
CA LYS A 540 -15.40 -2.93 44.47
C LYS A 540 -15.83 -4.22 45.18
N ALA A 541 -16.63 -5.04 44.55
CA ALA A 541 -17.07 -6.33 45.09
C ALA A 541 -15.90 -7.29 45.36
N GLY A 542 -14.91 -7.30 44.50
CA GLY A 542 -13.70 -8.13 44.65
C GLY A 542 -12.77 -7.66 45.77
N MET A 543 -12.80 -6.38 46.17
CA MET A 543 -12.03 -5.87 47.31
C MET A 543 -12.57 -6.43 48.65
N GLU A 544 -13.85 -6.81 48.68
CA GLU A 544 -14.48 -7.47 49.82
C GLU A 544 -14.27 -8.98 49.83
N GLY A 545 -13.71 -9.58 48.77
CA GLY A 545 -13.43 -11.01 48.56
C GLY A 545 -12.04 -11.32 48.03
N ALA A 546 -11.60 -12.57 48.09
CA ALA A 546 -10.22 -12.99 47.85
C ALA A 546 -9.74 -13.02 46.37
N SER A 547 -10.47 -12.47 45.38
CA SER A 547 -10.20 -12.68 43.92
C SER A 547 -10.34 -11.43 43.06
N ALA A 548 -10.03 -10.25 43.52
CA ALA A 548 -10.11 -9.05 42.66
C ALA A 548 -8.97 -9.00 41.65
N ILE A 549 -9.29 -8.74 40.38
CA ILE A 549 -8.32 -8.32 39.36
C ILE A 549 -7.82 -6.92 39.73
N ASP A 550 -6.51 -6.78 39.90
CA ASP A 550 -5.86 -5.48 40.17
C ASP A 550 -5.64 -4.76 38.83
N ILE A 551 -6.48 -3.78 38.51
CA ILE A 551 -6.44 -3.00 37.28
C ILE A 551 -5.59 -1.77 37.53
N SER A 552 -4.47 -1.65 36.81
CA SER A 552 -3.56 -0.51 36.93
C SER A 552 -3.92 0.65 35.98
N ARG A 553 -4.62 0.37 34.87
CA ARG A 553 -4.94 1.38 33.84
C ARG A 553 -6.23 1.06 33.11
N ILE A 554 -7.01 2.10 32.80
CA ILE A 554 -8.20 2.02 31.95
C ILE A 554 -8.00 2.92 30.72
N TYR A 555 -8.22 2.35 29.53
CA TYR A 555 -8.29 3.07 28.28
C TYR A 555 -9.74 3.38 27.95
N LEU A 556 -10.08 4.66 27.86
CA LEU A 556 -11.43 5.11 27.51
C LEU A 556 -11.51 5.38 26.02
N SER A 557 -12.20 4.52 25.30
CA SER A 557 -12.35 4.63 23.85
C SER A 557 -13.39 5.68 23.47
N THR A 558 -13.06 6.48 22.45
CA THR A 558 -13.98 7.49 21.92
C THR A 558 -14.90 6.96 20.81
N GLU A 559 -14.81 5.69 20.44
CA GLU A 559 -15.48 5.11 19.26
C GLU A 559 -17.02 5.12 19.34
N LEU A 560 -17.58 4.72 20.46
CA LEU A 560 -19.02 4.70 20.70
C LEU A 560 -19.52 5.91 21.45
N SER A 561 -18.80 6.30 22.50
CA SER A 561 -19.21 7.37 23.41
C SER A 561 -18.80 8.77 22.96
N GLY A 562 -17.91 8.88 21.97
CA GLY A 562 -17.30 10.14 21.55
C GLY A 562 -16.38 10.74 22.63
N ILE A 563 -15.86 11.94 22.37
CA ILE A 563 -14.95 12.64 23.29
C ILE A 563 -15.65 12.99 24.59
N ASP A 564 -16.88 13.55 24.53
CA ASP A 564 -17.64 13.94 25.73
C ASP A 564 -17.96 12.74 26.60
N GLY A 565 -18.28 11.60 26.01
CA GLY A 565 -18.49 10.35 26.73
C GLY A 565 -17.23 9.84 27.43
N ALA A 566 -16.07 9.94 26.77
CA ALA A 566 -14.79 9.58 27.38
C ALA A 566 -14.43 10.49 28.55
N ILE A 567 -14.68 11.81 28.45
CA ILE A 567 -14.52 12.78 29.56
C ILE A 567 -15.46 12.44 30.72
N SER A 568 -16.74 12.14 30.46
CA SER A 568 -17.69 11.72 31.50
C SER A 568 -17.25 10.41 32.17
N MET A 569 -16.73 9.44 31.43
CA MET A 569 -16.19 8.21 32.01
C MET A 569 -14.92 8.46 32.83
N LYS A 570 -14.07 9.41 32.45
CA LYS A 570 -12.90 9.82 33.23
C LYS A 570 -13.31 10.31 34.62
N SER A 571 -14.34 11.20 34.72
CA SER A 571 -14.86 11.69 36.00
C SER A 571 -15.35 10.56 36.90
N MET A 572 -15.93 9.49 36.34
CA MET A 572 -16.36 8.32 37.14
C MET A 572 -15.18 7.55 37.74
N VAL A 573 -14.06 7.43 36.99
CA VAL A 573 -12.85 6.80 37.52
C VAL A 573 -12.17 7.69 38.55
N ASP A 574 -12.23 9.01 38.40
CA ASP A 574 -11.71 9.96 39.39
C ASP A 574 -12.45 9.86 40.70
N GLU A 575 -13.79 9.84 40.65
CA GLU A 575 -14.63 9.61 41.82
C GLU A 575 -14.30 8.25 42.49
N TYR A 576 -14.07 7.20 41.70
CA TYR A 576 -13.60 5.93 42.24
C TYR A 576 -12.23 6.05 42.91
N ASN A 577 -11.27 6.74 42.29
CA ASN A 577 -9.91 6.92 42.81
C ASN A 577 -9.88 7.77 44.11
N GLU A 578 -10.80 8.73 44.31
CA GLU A 578 -10.92 9.52 45.55
C GLU A 578 -11.23 8.66 46.79
N HIS A 579 -11.85 7.49 46.60
CA HIS A 579 -12.16 6.57 47.67
C HIS A 579 -11.03 5.54 47.94
N ILE A 580 -9.92 5.59 47.19
CA ILE A 580 -8.78 4.72 47.37
C ILE A 580 -7.73 5.44 48.24
N SER A 581 -7.48 4.90 49.42
CA SER A 581 -6.50 5.47 50.38
C SER A 581 -5.04 5.10 50.05
N ASP A 582 -4.80 4.12 49.20
CA ASP A 582 -3.46 3.66 48.77
C ASP A 582 -3.14 4.16 47.34
N ASP A 583 -2.24 5.13 47.23
CA ASP A 583 -1.84 5.69 45.93
C ASP A 583 -1.33 4.63 44.96
N ASN A 584 -0.76 3.49 45.42
CA ASN A 584 -0.31 2.39 44.58
C ASN A 584 -1.46 1.60 43.94
N ARG A 585 -2.70 1.81 44.36
CA ARG A 585 -3.92 1.20 43.81
C ARG A 585 -4.74 2.16 42.96
N ARG A 586 -4.28 3.40 42.78
CA ARG A 586 -4.92 4.36 41.90
C ARG A 586 -4.87 3.85 40.45
N VAL A 587 -6.03 3.91 39.80
CA VAL A 587 -6.16 3.50 38.39
C VAL A 587 -5.81 4.66 37.47
N GLU A 588 -4.81 4.48 36.61
CA GLU A 588 -4.50 5.45 35.56
C GLU A 588 -5.60 5.44 34.48
N VAL A 589 -5.89 6.60 33.91
CA VAL A 589 -6.92 6.75 32.86
C VAL A 589 -6.30 7.35 31.60
N TYR A 590 -6.25 6.56 30.54
CA TYR A 590 -5.74 6.99 29.24
C TYR A 590 -6.88 7.21 28.26
N LEU A 591 -6.80 8.27 27.46
CA LEU A 591 -7.71 8.49 26.35
C LEU A 591 -7.26 7.65 25.15
N ALA A 592 -8.11 6.73 24.71
CA ALA A 592 -7.87 5.97 23.48
C ALA A 592 -8.43 6.73 22.28
N MET A 593 -7.54 7.21 21.43
CA MET A 593 -7.85 7.98 20.24
C MET A 593 -8.48 7.10 19.14
N PRO A 594 -9.17 7.68 18.14
CA PRO A 594 -9.85 6.91 17.09
C PRO A 594 -8.89 6.15 16.18
N TYR A 595 -9.32 5.04 15.56
CA TYR A 595 -8.48 4.28 14.60
C TYR A 595 -8.09 5.07 13.36
N ILE A 596 -8.92 6.03 12.95
CA ILE A 596 -8.70 6.86 11.75
C ILE A 596 -8.87 8.33 12.14
N PHE A 597 -7.83 9.11 11.85
CA PHE A 597 -7.75 10.51 12.27
C PHE A 597 -7.67 11.44 11.05
N ARG A 598 -8.81 11.60 10.33
CA ARG A 598 -8.96 12.47 9.15
C ARG A 598 -9.26 13.91 9.58
N GLU A 599 -9.24 14.84 8.63
CA GLU A 599 -9.49 16.26 8.84
C GLU A 599 -10.78 16.54 9.65
N ARG A 600 -11.85 15.80 9.37
CA ARG A 600 -13.08 15.89 10.18
C ARG A 600 -12.84 15.55 11.65
N THR A 601 -12.04 14.55 11.92
CA THR A 601 -11.70 14.13 13.29
C THR A 601 -10.78 15.14 13.95
N VAL A 602 -9.80 15.69 13.21
CA VAL A 602 -8.95 16.79 13.67
C VAL A 602 -9.80 17.96 14.19
N ARG A 603 -10.74 18.45 13.37
CA ARG A 603 -11.65 19.55 13.77
C ARG A 603 -12.47 19.25 15.02
N LEU A 604 -12.88 18.00 15.24
CA LEU A 604 -13.59 17.60 16.47
C LEU A 604 -12.68 17.66 17.68
N PHE A 605 -11.45 17.18 17.57
CA PHE A 605 -10.45 17.22 18.63
C PHE A 605 -9.99 18.65 18.93
N ASP A 606 -9.80 19.49 17.90
CA ASP A 606 -9.48 20.92 18.08
C ASP A 606 -10.56 21.63 18.85
N LYS A 607 -11.83 21.41 18.49
CA LYS A 607 -12.98 22.02 19.19
C LYS A 607 -13.06 21.58 20.66
N LYS A 608 -12.58 20.39 20.99
CA LYS A 608 -12.64 19.78 22.32
C LYS A 608 -11.28 19.78 23.04
N SER A 609 -10.27 20.44 22.50
CA SER A 609 -8.90 20.39 23.03
C SER A 609 -8.80 20.89 24.48
N GLU A 610 -9.51 21.97 24.82
CA GLU A 610 -9.56 22.51 26.19
C GLU A 610 -10.28 21.57 27.15
N ASP A 611 -11.41 20.98 26.72
CA ASP A 611 -12.16 20.03 27.53
C ASP A 611 -11.30 18.77 27.82
N ILE A 612 -10.57 18.27 26.83
CA ILE A 612 -9.65 17.11 26.95
C ILE A 612 -8.53 17.43 27.94
N ARG A 613 -7.94 18.64 27.86
CA ARG A 613 -6.89 19.08 28.76
C ARG A 613 -7.41 19.21 30.19
N ALA A 614 -8.57 19.84 30.35
CA ALA A 614 -9.21 20.02 31.66
C ALA A 614 -9.62 18.69 32.31
N ALA A 615 -9.98 17.68 31.54
CA ALA A 615 -10.32 16.36 32.06
C ALA A 615 -9.15 15.65 32.75
N GLY A 616 -7.90 16.03 32.48
CA GLY A 616 -6.72 15.52 33.17
C GLY A 616 -6.49 14.02 32.99
N PHE A 617 -6.56 13.49 31.74
CA PHE A 617 -6.15 12.13 31.46
C PHE A 617 -4.69 11.92 31.84
N ASP A 618 -4.35 10.73 32.32
CA ASP A 618 -2.97 10.40 32.67
C ASP A 618 -2.07 10.16 31.45
N GLY A 619 -2.63 9.79 30.30
CA GLY A 619 -1.90 9.57 29.05
C GLY A 619 -2.82 9.30 27.86
N LEU A 620 -2.20 8.93 26.72
CA LEU A 620 -2.87 8.66 25.46
C LEU A 620 -2.54 7.28 24.90
N LEU A 621 -3.53 6.61 24.29
CA LEU A 621 -3.34 5.47 23.40
C LEU A 621 -3.57 5.94 21.98
N ILE A 622 -2.52 5.96 21.14
CA ILE A 622 -2.57 6.44 19.75
C ILE A 622 -2.58 5.28 18.77
N ARG A 623 -3.28 5.47 17.64
CA ARG A 623 -3.58 4.44 16.65
C ARG A 623 -3.23 4.80 15.22
N SER A 624 -2.71 6.01 15.00
CA SER A 624 -2.33 6.47 13.66
C SER A 624 -1.14 7.42 13.69
N PRO A 625 -0.36 7.50 12.60
CA PRO A 625 0.71 8.48 12.45
C PRO A 625 0.17 9.92 12.47
N GLU A 626 -1.06 10.13 12.04
CA GLU A 626 -1.75 11.43 12.13
C GLU A 626 -1.84 11.92 13.56
N GLU A 627 -2.22 11.05 14.48
CA GLU A 627 -2.36 11.38 15.90
C GLU A 627 -1.03 11.72 16.54
N LEU A 628 0.03 10.97 16.22
CA LEU A 628 1.35 11.24 16.74
C LEU A 628 1.82 12.66 16.40
N MET A 629 1.62 13.09 15.16
CA MET A 629 2.02 14.43 14.76
C MET A 629 1.05 15.50 15.27
N TYR A 630 -0.25 15.18 15.32
CA TYR A 630 -1.27 16.07 15.89
C TYR A 630 -0.98 16.43 17.34
N ILE A 631 -0.71 15.45 18.20
CA ILE A 631 -0.42 15.70 19.63
C ILE A 631 0.87 16.50 19.82
N LYS A 632 1.88 16.33 18.95
CA LYS A 632 3.12 17.13 18.93
C LYS A 632 2.85 18.58 18.52
N ASN A 633 2.04 18.78 17.49
CA ASN A 633 1.73 20.11 16.98
C ASN A 633 0.88 20.94 17.98
N ASN A 634 0.07 20.27 18.83
CA ASN A 634 -0.85 20.93 19.75
C ASN A 634 -0.35 20.98 21.20
N GLY A 635 0.92 20.67 21.49
CA GLY A 635 1.47 20.69 22.85
C GLY A 635 0.88 19.64 23.79
N MET A 636 0.13 18.68 23.29
CA MET A 636 -0.36 17.55 24.09
C MET A 636 0.77 16.55 24.41
N TYR A 637 1.76 16.47 23.52
CA TYR A 637 2.91 15.60 23.73
C TYR A 637 3.67 15.98 25.01
N GLU A 638 3.92 17.24 25.22
CA GLU A 638 4.59 17.78 26.40
C GLU A 638 3.72 17.60 27.67
N LEU A 639 2.42 17.83 27.54
CA LEU A 639 1.46 17.68 28.64
C LEU A 639 1.45 16.25 29.19
N TYR A 640 1.45 15.26 28.31
CA TYR A 640 1.43 13.85 28.69
C TYR A 640 2.83 13.24 28.88
N GLY A 641 3.90 13.94 28.51
CA GLY A 641 5.30 13.70 28.84
C GLY A 641 5.75 12.23 28.84
N GLY A 642 5.75 11.54 27.69
CA GLY A 642 6.15 10.14 27.57
C GLY A 642 5.10 9.10 28.00
N ARG A 643 3.93 9.51 28.52
CA ARG A 643 2.78 8.62 28.80
C ARG A 643 1.89 8.45 27.58
N ILE A 644 2.54 8.05 26.48
CA ILE A 644 1.91 7.79 25.19
C ILE A 644 2.21 6.36 24.81
N ILE A 645 1.16 5.62 24.48
CA ILE A 645 1.25 4.23 24.05
C ILE A 645 0.79 4.14 22.60
N ILE A 646 1.58 3.45 21.76
CA ILE A 646 1.18 3.10 20.39
C ILE A 646 0.38 1.80 20.46
N ASP A 647 -0.81 1.78 19.83
CA ASP A 647 -1.63 0.58 19.78
C ASP A 647 -1.14 -0.41 18.69
N TYR A 648 -1.58 -1.67 18.79
CA TYR A 648 -1.14 -2.80 17.96
C TYR A 648 -1.22 -2.57 16.44
N ASN A 649 -2.15 -1.73 15.99
CA ASN A 649 -2.39 -1.44 14.58
C ASN A 649 -1.39 -0.46 13.93
N MET A 650 -0.47 0.10 14.71
CA MET A 650 0.69 0.86 14.22
C MET A 650 1.94 -0.04 14.04
N TYR A 651 1.78 -1.34 14.24
CA TYR A 651 2.73 -2.38 13.88
C TYR A 651 4.13 -2.24 14.45
N THR A 652 4.28 -2.32 15.78
CA THR A 652 5.56 -2.65 16.42
C THR A 652 5.90 -4.11 16.14
N TYR A 653 6.35 -4.37 14.92
CA TYR A 653 6.51 -5.73 14.40
C TYR A 653 7.93 -6.26 14.54
N ASN A 654 8.89 -5.37 14.65
CA ASN A 654 10.32 -5.64 14.78
C ASN A 654 11.03 -4.59 15.64
N LYS A 655 12.30 -4.89 16.00
CA LYS A 655 13.10 -3.99 16.85
C LYS A 655 13.33 -2.63 16.19
N ALA A 656 13.65 -2.60 14.90
CA ALA A 656 13.95 -1.34 14.22
C ALA A 656 12.73 -0.39 14.17
N ALA A 657 11.49 -0.94 14.12
CA ALA A 657 10.28 -0.14 14.25
C ALA A 657 10.13 0.44 15.66
N VAL A 658 10.43 -0.35 16.70
CA VAL A 658 10.45 0.15 18.08
C VAL A 658 11.48 1.27 18.22
N ASP A 659 12.70 1.07 17.74
CA ASP A 659 13.79 2.07 17.81
C ASP A 659 13.39 3.38 17.10
N GLU A 660 12.74 3.29 15.92
CA GLU A 660 12.30 4.49 15.21
C GLU A 660 11.18 5.24 15.97
N TYR A 661 10.25 4.54 16.60
CA TYR A 661 9.28 5.17 17.48
C TYR A 661 9.90 5.77 18.75
N GLU A 662 10.93 5.14 19.31
CA GLU A 662 11.70 5.74 20.42
C GLU A 662 12.37 7.05 19.98
N HIS A 663 12.95 7.11 18.79
CA HIS A 663 13.47 8.36 18.21
C HIS A 663 12.39 9.42 18.04
N LEU A 664 11.15 9.00 17.80
CA LEU A 664 9.99 9.89 17.79
C LEU A 664 9.48 10.21 19.20
N GLY A 665 10.14 9.74 20.26
CA GLY A 665 9.83 10.05 21.64
C GLY A 665 8.77 9.16 22.28
N ILE A 666 8.48 8.00 21.72
CA ILE A 666 7.51 7.03 22.22
C ILE A 666 8.22 5.84 22.84
N ASN A 667 7.81 5.45 24.04
CA ASN A 667 8.37 4.30 24.76
C ASN A 667 7.34 3.28 25.26
N GLY A 668 6.04 3.46 24.89
CA GLY A 668 4.97 2.52 25.21
C GLY A 668 4.40 1.88 23.96
N PHE A 669 4.28 0.53 23.95
CA PHE A 669 3.90 -0.23 22.76
C PHE A 669 2.94 -1.36 23.09
N THR A 670 1.83 -1.45 22.34
CA THR A 670 1.01 -2.66 22.27
C THR A 670 1.55 -3.56 21.17
N LEU A 671 1.91 -4.78 21.54
CA LEU A 671 2.53 -5.76 20.64
C LEU A 671 1.55 -6.24 19.57
N SER A 672 2.04 -6.48 18.35
CA SER A 672 1.24 -6.90 17.20
C SER A 672 0.51 -8.22 17.45
N GLU A 673 -0.73 -8.29 16.91
CA GLU A 673 -1.59 -9.47 16.95
C GLU A 673 -1.22 -10.55 15.91
N GLU A 674 -0.32 -10.25 14.98
CA GLU A 674 0.13 -11.17 13.94
C GLU A 674 1.46 -11.88 14.29
N LEU A 675 2.03 -11.64 15.47
CA LEU A 675 3.24 -12.33 15.96
C LEU A 675 2.89 -13.54 16.80
N ASN A 676 3.59 -14.66 16.59
CA ASN A 676 3.46 -15.84 17.45
C ASN A 676 4.33 -15.70 18.71
N ALA A 677 4.14 -16.63 19.67
CA ALA A 677 4.84 -16.61 20.95
C ALA A 677 6.38 -16.58 20.81
N GLY A 678 6.94 -17.30 19.84
CA GLY A 678 8.39 -17.31 19.58
C GLY A 678 8.89 -15.97 19.05
N GLN A 679 8.16 -15.37 18.14
CA GLN A 679 8.45 -14.05 17.55
C GLN A 679 8.28 -12.93 18.58
N LEU A 680 7.22 -12.97 19.40
CA LEU A 680 7.03 -12.05 20.53
C LEU A 680 8.20 -12.13 21.51
N LYS A 681 8.62 -13.34 21.89
CA LYS A 681 9.75 -13.56 22.76
C LYS A 681 11.05 -13.00 22.16
N GLY A 682 11.25 -13.19 20.85
CA GLY A 682 12.39 -12.62 20.12
C GLY A 682 12.38 -11.10 20.15
N LEU A 683 11.23 -10.46 19.87
CA LEU A 683 11.05 -9.01 19.89
C LEU A 683 11.29 -8.44 21.30
N CYS A 684 10.62 -8.97 22.32
CA CYS A 684 10.78 -8.50 23.70
C CYS A 684 12.23 -8.57 24.19
N ARG A 685 12.95 -9.63 23.82
CA ARG A 685 14.38 -9.78 24.15
C ARG A 685 15.25 -8.77 23.42
N SER A 686 14.95 -8.45 22.18
CA SER A 686 15.74 -7.51 21.39
C SER A 686 15.55 -6.06 21.85
N VAL A 687 14.38 -5.72 22.38
CA VAL A 687 14.00 -4.39 22.86
C VAL A 687 14.50 -4.11 24.30
N GLY A 688 14.63 -5.14 25.14
CA GLY A 688 14.90 -5.04 26.57
C GLY A 688 16.32 -4.59 26.96
N LYS A 689 17.15 -4.09 26.05
CA LYS A 689 18.52 -3.70 26.33
C LYS A 689 19.05 -2.62 25.39
N TYR A 690 19.04 -1.41 25.86
CA TYR A 690 20.08 -0.44 25.50
C TYR A 690 20.24 0.63 26.59
N SER A 691 21.41 0.67 27.21
CA SER A 691 22.08 1.92 27.54
C SER A 691 22.54 2.50 26.19
N ILE A 692 22.18 3.74 25.92
CA ILE A 692 22.52 4.46 24.70
C ILE A 692 24.04 4.54 24.58
N GLY A 693 24.62 3.72 23.69
CA GLY A 693 25.94 3.96 23.13
C GLY A 693 25.84 5.09 22.12
N GLU A 694 26.79 6.01 22.13
CA GLU A 694 26.85 7.15 21.21
C GLU A 694 26.65 6.73 19.76
N TYR A 695 25.49 7.09 19.19
CA TYR A 695 25.25 7.04 17.77
C TYR A 695 25.46 8.45 17.19
N SER A 696 26.56 8.67 16.50
CA SER A 696 26.75 9.84 15.65
C SER A 696 25.90 9.67 14.41
N ILE A 697 24.69 10.23 14.41
CA ILE A 697 23.84 10.39 13.23
C ILE A 697 24.34 11.64 12.49
N GLY A 698 24.52 11.50 11.16
CA GLY A 698 24.87 12.62 10.29
C GLY A 698 23.96 13.83 10.45
N LYS A 699 24.50 14.97 10.25
CA LYS A 699 24.11 16.41 10.20
C LYS A 699 22.67 16.89 10.51
N TYR A 700 21.75 16.10 11.04
CA TYR A 700 20.44 16.56 11.51
C TYR A 700 20.21 16.18 12.96
N SER A 701 21.03 16.76 13.86
CA SER A 701 20.79 16.72 15.29
C SER A 701 19.69 17.71 15.66
N THR A 702 18.46 17.25 15.79
CA THR A 702 17.48 17.99 16.56
C THR A 702 17.52 17.48 18.00
N GLY A 703 18.17 18.26 18.88
CA GLY A 703 17.98 18.23 20.32
C GLY A 703 18.51 16.98 21.02
N ARG A 704 19.66 17.12 21.69
CA ARG A 704 20.08 16.23 22.77
C ARG A 704 18.98 16.18 23.84
N TYR A 705 18.33 15.04 23.99
CA TYR A 705 17.69 14.75 25.27
C TYR A 705 18.73 14.05 26.12
N SER A 706 19.24 14.79 27.06
CA SER A 706 20.08 14.27 28.14
C SER A 706 19.22 13.54 29.14
N ASP A 707 19.69 12.35 29.48
CA ASP A 707 19.56 11.69 30.77
C ASP A 707 18.18 11.17 31.22
N GLY A 708 18.14 9.90 31.34
CA GLY A 708 17.22 9.06 32.06
C GLY A 708 16.95 7.78 31.26
N ASP A 709 17.33 6.64 31.81
CA ASP A 709 16.92 5.31 31.31
C ASP A 709 15.40 5.27 31.15
N ARG A 710 14.89 5.68 29.98
CA ARG A 710 13.47 5.54 29.68
C ARG A 710 13.17 4.07 29.47
N GLU A 711 12.45 3.53 30.44
CA GLU A 711 12.00 2.14 30.40
C GLU A 711 10.99 1.93 29.29
N ILE A 712 11.26 0.99 28.36
CA ILE A 712 10.29 0.59 27.35
C ILE A 712 9.15 -0.19 28.01
N TYR A 713 7.95 0.22 27.76
CA TYR A 713 6.73 -0.41 28.23
C TYR A 713 6.09 -1.25 27.11
N LEU A 714 5.95 -2.56 27.33
CA LEU A 714 5.35 -3.50 26.41
C LEU A 714 4.04 -4.05 26.95
N GLU A 715 2.99 -3.95 26.18
CA GLU A 715 1.66 -4.45 26.49
C GLU A 715 1.18 -5.44 25.43
N LYS A 716 0.43 -6.49 25.82
CA LYS A 716 -0.21 -7.43 24.89
C LYS A 716 -1.69 -7.51 25.18
N ILE A 717 -2.54 -7.43 24.16
CA ILE A 717 -3.95 -7.74 24.29
C ILE A 717 -4.07 -9.24 24.59
N ALA A 718 -4.68 -9.55 25.73
CA ALA A 718 -4.85 -10.92 26.21
C ALA A 718 -6.31 -11.37 26.22
N TYR A 719 -7.24 -10.44 26.02
CA TYR A 719 -8.66 -10.73 25.79
C TYR A 719 -9.28 -9.64 24.93
N GLY A 720 -10.16 -10.01 24.01
CA GLY A 720 -11.11 -9.14 23.34
C GLY A 720 -11.49 -9.58 21.93
N TYR A 721 -12.60 -9.04 21.44
CA TYR A 721 -12.97 -9.15 20.04
C TYR A 721 -12.10 -8.17 19.25
N LEU A 722 -11.13 -8.71 18.50
CA LEU A 722 -10.21 -7.88 17.73
C LEU A 722 -10.90 -7.25 16.53
N PRO A 723 -10.70 -5.94 16.25
CA PRO A 723 -11.07 -5.34 15.00
C PRO A 723 -10.33 -6.00 13.83
N LEU A 724 -11.06 -6.69 12.95
CA LEU A 724 -10.52 -7.31 11.75
C LEU A 724 -10.40 -6.35 10.59
N MET A 725 -11.23 -5.31 10.56
CA MET A 725 -11.26 -4.30 9.51
C MET A 725 -11.68 -2.95 10.06
N VAL A 726 -11.00 -1.90 9.59
CA VAL A 726 -11.39 -0.50 9.75
C VAL A 726 -11.81 0.01 8.37
N THR A 727 -13.07 0.43 8.18
CA THR A 727 -13.62 0.68 6.85
C THR A 727 -14.29 2.03 6.73
N ALA A 728 -14.04 2.77 5.65
CA ALA A 728 -14.74 4.00 5.34
C ALA A 728 -16.19 3.73 4.84
N GLY A 729 -16.40 2.60 4.19
CA GLY A 729 -17.71 2.23 3.66
C GLY A 729 -18.73 1.92 4.77
N CYS A 730 -19.84 2.65 4.82
CA CYS A 730 -20.88 2.45 5.84
C CYS A 730 -21.87 1.36 5.41
N THR A 731 -21.71 0.15 5.96
CA THR A 731 -22.57 -1.00 5.62
C THR A 731 -24.03 -0.82 5.97
N LEU A 732 -24.35 -0.09 7.04
CA LEU A 732 -25.74 0.25 7.36
C LEU A 732 -26.38 1.11 6.27
N LYS A 733 -25.63 2.09 5.74
CA LYS A 733 -26.12 2.94 4.65
C LYS A 733 -26.40 2.16 3.36
N TYR A 734 -25.64 1.07 3.12
CA TYR A 734 -25.81 0.23 1.93
C TYR A 734 -26.90 -0.80 2.06
N THR A 735 -27.19 -1.26 3.28
CA THR A 735 -28.08 -2.40 3.53
C THR A 735 -29.41 -2.04 4.17
N SER A 736 -29.57 -0.86 4.73
CA SER A 736 -30.81 -0.39 5.35
C SER A 736 -31.67 0.43 4.38
N LYS A 737 -32.99 0.25 4.45
CA LYS A 737 -33.96 1.09 3.73
C LYS A 737 -34.05 2.49 4.33
N ASP A 738 -33.92 2.59 5.64
CA ASP A 738 -33.91 3.86 6.37
C ASP A 738 -32.52 4.49 6.32
N LYS A 739 -32.42 5.81 6.44
CA LYS A 739 -31.15 6.52 6.47
C LYS A 739 -30.56 6.49 7.89
N PRO A 740 -29.71 5.52 8.25
CA PRO A 740 -29.25 5.33 9.64
C PRO A 740 -28.05 6.24 10.00
N CYS A 741 -27.81 7.31 9.24
CA CYS A 741 -26.67 8.20 9.49
C CYS A 741 -26.81 8.86 10.89
N GLY A 742 -25.72 8.83 11.68
CA GLY A 742 -25.69 9.39 13.02
C GLY A 742 -26.14 8.43 14.15
N ARG A 743 -26.49 7.20 13.83
CA ARG A 743 -26.80 6.16 14.83
C ARG A 743 -25.59 5.27 15.05
N ALA A 744 -24.84 5.53 16.10
CA ALA A 744 -23.82 4.59 16.58
C ALA A 744 -24.51 3.35 17.18
N GLY A 745 -23.91 2.17 17.00
CA GLY A 745 -24.44 0.92 17.53
C GLY A 745 -23.73 -0.32 17.01
N VAL A 746 -24.05 -1.46 17.61
CA VAL A 746 -23.52 -2.76 17.22
C VAL A 746 -24.53 -3.48 16.34
N TYR A 747 -24.06 -4.03 15.24
CA TYR A 747 -24.84 -4.85 14.29
C TYR A 747 -24.00 -6.01 13.77
N TYR A 748 -24.63 -6.95 13.04
CA TYR A 748 -23.98 -8.21 12.71
C TYR A 748 -24.08 -8.54 11.23
N PHE A 749 -22.96 -9.01 10.67
CA PHE A 749 -22.92 -9.74 9.40
C PHE A 749 -22.92 -11.25 9.70
N THR A 750 -23.50 -12.01 8.82
CA THR A 750 -23.39 -13.46 8.83
C THR A 750 -22.62 -13.91 7.60
N ASP A 751 -21.53 -14.64 7.78
CA ASP A 751 -20.75 -15.21 6.70
C ASP A 751 -21.42 -16.46 6.12
N ARG A 752 -20.86 -16.99 5.01
CA ARG A 752 -21.36 -18.21 4.35
C ARG A 752 -21.32 -19.47 5.21
N LYS A 753 -20.63 -19.46 6.35
CA LYS A 753 -20.56 -20.56 7.33
C LYS A 753 -21.48 -20.34 8.53
N GLY A 754 -22.30 -19.29 8.51
CA GLY A 754 -23.20 -18.93 9.61
C GLY A 754 -22.52 -18.24 10.79
N LYS A 755 -21.23 -17.89 10.71
CA LYS A 755 -20.52 -17.14 11.75
C LYS A 755 -20.94 -15.67 11.73
N LYS A 756 -21.21 -15.12 12.91
CA LYS A 756 -21.61 -13.71 13.08
C LYS A 756 -20.37 -12.85 13.35
N LEU A 757 -20.12 -11.89 12.49
CA LEU A 757 -19.14 -10.83 12.68
C LEU A 757 -19.85 -9.58 13.19
N ALA A 758 -19.49 -9.11 14.36
CA ALA A 758 -20.01 -7.85 14.87
C ALA A 758 -19.38 -6.65 14.16
N ALA A 759 -20.11 -5.57 14.03
CA ALA A 759 -19.61 -4.31 13.53
C ALA A 759 -20.12 -3.14 14.37
N ILE A 760 -19.26 -2.15 14.56
CA ILE A 760 -19.59 -0.88 15.21
C ILE A 760 -19.51 0.24 14.17
N ASN A 761 -20.54 1.08 14.14
CA ASN A 761 -20.53 2.33 13.39
C ASN A 761 -19.99 3.47 14.26
N SER A 762 -18.77 3.88 14.03
CA SER A 762 -18.17 5.05 14.67
C SER A 762 -18.62 6.33 13.96
N CYS A 763 -19.89 6.70 14.18
CA CYS A 763 -20.57 7.77 13.43
C CYS A 763 -19.95 9.15 13.64
N GLY A 764 -19.36 9.42 14.81
CA GLY A 764 -18.64 10.66 15.10
C GLY A 764 -17.50 10.89 14.10
N TYR A 765 -16.78 9.83 13.77
CA TYR A 765 -15.59 9.82 12.92
C TYR A 765 -15.84 9.30 11.50
N CYS A 766 -17.02 8.72 11.26
CA CYS A 766 -17.50 8.26 9.94
C CYS A 766 -16.71 7.08 9.34
N TYR A 767 -16.45 6.07 10.14
CA TYR A 767 -15.94 4.77 9.73
C TYR A 767 -16.56 3.63 10.53
N ASN A 768 -16.27 2.38 10.18
CA ASN A 768 -16.79 1.21 10.90
C ASN A 768 -15.64 0.30 11.33
N LEU A 769 -15.83 -0.36 12.47
CA LEU A 769 -15.00 -1.45 12.94
C LEU A 769 -15.74 -2.76 12.76
N ILE A 770 -15.13 -3.73 12.09
CA ILE A 770 -15.69 -5.09 11.97
C ILE A 770 -14.84 -6.00 12.83
N PHE A 771 -15.47 -6.71 13.77
CA PHE A 771 -14.80 -7.54 14.77
C PHE A 771 -14.80 -9.01 14.40
N ASN A 772 -13.92 -9.77 15.03
CA ASN A 772 -13.92 -11.22 14.93
C ASN A 772 -15.23 -11.81 15.51
N SER A 773 -15.55 -13.02 15.10
CA SER A 773 -16.75 -13.72 15.57
C SER A 773 -16.63 -14.33 16.97
N VAL A 774 -15.41 -14.44 17.47
CA VAL A 774 -15.05 -14.92 18.80
C VAL A 774 -13.92 -14.07 19.36
N PRO A 775 -13.84 -13.89 20.69
CA PRO A 775 -12.75 -13.13 21.30
C PRO A 775 -11.43 -13.89 21.22
N GLU A 776 -10.32 -13.18 21.17
CA GLU A 776 -9.01 -13.72 21.49
C GLU A 776 -8.93 -13.92 23.02
N TYR A 777 -8.29 -15.02 23.46
CA TYR A 777 -8.09 -15.30 24.88
C TYR A 777 -6.69 -15.82 25.14
N LEU A 778 -5.91 -15.06 25.88
CA LEU A 778 -4.52 -15.34 26.29
C LEU A 778 -4.30 -15.05 27.80
N LEU A 779 -5.36 -14.82 28.61
CA LEU A 779 -5.18 -14.51 30.04
C LEU A 779 -4.54 -15.67 30.81
N ASP A 780 -4.74 -16.92 30.38
CA ASP A 780 -4.06 -18.11 30.91
C ASP A 780 -2.57 -18.17 30.54
N LYS A 781 -2.10 -17.33 29.62
CA LYS A 781 -0.70 -17.16 29.20
C LYS A 781 0.02 -16.01 29.93
N LYS A 782 -0.59 -15.40 30.92
CA LYS A 782 -0.06 -14.23 31.64
C LYS A 782 1.36 -14.46 32.14
N GLU A 783 1.64 -15.59 32.79
CA GLU A 783 2.96 -15.91 33.30
C GLU A 783 3.99 -16.15 32.17
N GLU A 784 3.57 -16.76 31.06
CA GLU A 784 4.41 -16.93 29.87
C GLU A 784 4.79 -15.58 29.28
N LEU A 785 3.84 -14.68 29.09
CA LEU A 785 4.04 -13.30 28.60
C LEU A 785 4.95 -12.48 29.53
N LYS A 786 4.76 -12.58 30.85
CA LYS A 786 5.63 -11.98 31.85
C LYS A 786 7.07 -12.43 31.70
N ASN A 787 7.28 -13.73 31.53
CA ASN A 787 8.60 -14.32 31.34
C ASN A 787 9.25 -13.95 29.99
N MET A 788 8.48 -13.42 29.04
CA MET A 788 9.02 -12.86 27.80
C MET A 788 9.48 -11.40 27.96
N GLY A 789 9.09 -10.72 29.05
CA GLY A 789 9.39 -9.31 29.31
C GLY A 789 8.22 -8.35 29.00
N VAL A 790 6.99 -8.87 28.83
CA VAL A 790 5.79 -8.05 28.70
C VAL A 790 5.43 -7.44 30.05
N ASN A 791 5.18 -6.12 30.10
CA ASN A 791 4.89 -5.38 31.32
C ASN A 791 3.42 -5.46 31.74
N ALA A 792 2.50 -5.55 30.74
CA ALA A 792 1.08 -5.60 31.01
C ALA A 792 0.33 -6.49 30.02
N VAL A 793 -0.78 -7.04 30.48
CA VAL A 793 -1.81 -7.65 29.64
C VAL A 793 -3.06 -6.79 29.64
N ARG A 794 -3.63 -6.58 28.45
CA ARG A 794 -4.83 -5.77 28.25
C ARG A 794 -6.06 -6.63 27.99
N ILE A 795 -7.14 -6.34 28.74
CA ILE A 795 -8.49 -6.82 28.45
C ILE A 795 -9.17 -5.75 27.60
N ASN A 796 -9.54 -6.08 26.38
CA ASN A 796 -10.04 -5.13 25.40
C ASN A 796 -11.55 -5.32 25.19
N PHE A 797 -12.38 -4.76 26.07
CA PHE A 797 -13.83 -4.80 25.90
C PHE A 797 -14.26 -3.91 24.75
N THR A 798 -15.11 -4.45 23.89
CA THR A 798 -15.56 -3.80 22.65
C THR A 798 -17.08 -3.91 22.49
N ILE A 799 -17.60 -5.11 22.22
CA ILE A 799 -19.01 -5.40 21.92
C ILE A 799 -19.73 -6.08 23.08
N GLU A 800 -19.00 -6.44 24.11
CA GLU A 800 -19.52 -7.13 25.30
C GLU A 800 -20.51 -6.23 26.05
N LYS A 801 -21.55 -6.85 26.60
CA LYS A 801 -22.52 -6.20 27.48
C LYS A 801 -21.99 -6.13 28.91
N ALA A 802 -22.63 -5.32 29.73
CA ALA A 802 -22.22 -5.13 31.12
C ALA A 802 -22.13 -6.42 31.94
N ASP A 803 -23.11 -7.32 31.77
CA ASP A 803 -23.14 -8.63 32.43
C ASP A 803 -21.99 -9.56 32.00
N GLU A 804 -21.65 -9.54 30.72
CA GLU A 804 -20.50 -10.28 30.19
C GLU A 804 -19.17 -9.70 30.70
N VAL A 805 -19.07 -8.36 30.81
CA VAL A 805 -17.89 -7.68 31.35
C VAL A 805 -17.70 -8.07 32.81
N GLU A 806 -18.76 -8.02 33.62
CA GLU A 806 -18.76 -8.40 35.05
C GLU A 806 -18.27 -9.86 35.22
N GLU A 807 -18.86 -10.78 34.48
CA GLU A 807 -18.47 -12.20 34.50
C GLU A 807 -16.99 -12.41 34.19
N ILE A 808 -16.48 -11.74 33.11
CA ILE A 808 -15.09 -11.86 32.70
C ILE A 808 -14.13 -11.30 33.75
N ILE A 809 -14.45 -10.17 34.34
CA ILE A 809 -13.63 -9.56 35.40
C ILE A 809 -13.62 -10.44 36.65
N LEU A 810 -14.77 -10.92 37.13
CA LEU A 810 -14.86 -11.74 38.34
C LEU A 810 -14.21 -13.12 38.20
N THR A 811 -14.24 -13.70 36.99
CA THR A 811 -13.70 -15.04 36.73
C THR A 811 -12.28 -15.03 36.12
N ALA A 812 -11.69 -13.87 35.92
CA ALA A 812 -10.47 -13.69 35.16
C ALA A 812 -10.54 -14.39 33.77
N GLY A 813 -11.75 -14.40 33.19
CA GLY A 813 -12.01 -15.02 31.89
C GLY A 813 -12.14 -16.55 31.91
N ALA A 814 -12.13 -17.22 33.05
CA ALA A 814 -12.25 -18.69 33.13
C ALA A 814 -13.60 -19.22 32.63
N SER A 815 -14.62 -18.37 32.55
CA SER A 815 -15.97 -18.71 32.05
C SER A 815 -16.05 -18.78 30.52
N ILE A 816 -15.06 -18.26 29.78
CA ILE A 816 -15.08 -18.14 28.33
C ILE A 816 -14.88 -19.51 27.70
N LYS A 817 -15.88 -19.99 26.93
CA LYS A 817 -15.86 -21.33 26.29
C LYS A 817 -15.54 -21.29 24.80
N ASP A 818 -15.97 -20.25 24.08
CA ASP A 818 -15.73 -20.09 22.61
C ASP A 818 -14.78 -18.92 22.39
N TYR A 819 -13.53 -19.23 22.05
CA TYR A 819 -12.46 -18.25 21.87
C TYR A 819 -11.43 -18.70 20.83
N THR A 820 -10.60 -17.80 20.40
CA THR A 820 -9.42 -18.07 19.57
C THR A 820 -8.12 -17.73 20.31
N ARG A 821 -7.02 -18.36 19.93
CA ARG A 821 -5.66 -17.95 20.35
C ARG A 821 -5.04 -16.95 19.37
N GLY A 822 -5.81 -16.42 18.42
CA GLY A 822 -5.27 -15.57 17.38
C GLY A 822 -4.10 -16.25 16.66
N HIS A 823 -3.00 -15.54 16.52
CA HIS A 823 -1.76 -16.04 15.93
C HIS A 823 -0.73 -16.51 16.95
N TYR A 824 -1.01 -16.45 18.24
CA TYR A 824 -0.06 -16.75 19.31
C TYR A 824 0.64 -18.11 19.14
N ASN A 825 -0.08 -19.15 18.72
CA ASN A 825 0.47 -20.50 18.56
C ASN A 825 1.09 -20.73 17.16
N ARG A 826 0.56 -20.10 16.11
CA ARG A 826 0.87 -20.47 14.73
C ARG A 826 1.63 -19.38 13.96
N GLY A 827 1.41 -18.12 14.29
CA GLY A 827 1.88 -17.00 13.48
C GLY A 827 1.09 -16.82 12.19
N VAL A 828 1.59 -15.95 11.31
CA VAL A 828 1.06 -15.70 9.98
C VAL A 828 2.10 -16.03 8.92
N ASP A 829 1.62 -16.45 7.77
CA ASP A 829 2.45 -16.65 6.59
C ASP A 829 2.77 -15.30 5.91
#